data_2be95f50f2a04226f66f33d7cd0f6c50
#
_entry.id   2be95f50f2a04226f66f33d7cd0f6c50
#
_cell.length_a   1.000
_cell.length_b   1.000
_cell.length_c   1.000
_cell.angle_alpha   90.00
_cell.angle_beta   90.00
_cell.angle_gamma   90.00
#
_symmetry.space_group_name_H-M   'P 1'
#
loop_
_entity.id
_entity.type
_entity.pdbx_description
1 polymer ?
#
loop_
_entity_poly.entity_id
_entity_poly.type
_entity_poly.pdbx_seq_one_letter_code
_entity_poly.pdbx_strand_id
1 'polypeptide(L)'
;MKKLLFTLAILSGGVLSAAFAQTTSRTLPDEARNVKNDPVLVQQFLEKSRNFQKRQMSSESGFQQVRPLTRKKSDVIIDAAPSLSNLKLNGAVVYDENKDVNTFGLYSFSAQAPVTRKEVTLIPRLSASGGAIYSDGKLYVYDYAIDYGYVSSSRYAVYDAVTGAELDYKSMGYSLGPVYRNAAVSCAKDPVTGKVYCCSYGYNEKTKELCYVLSTWNLEGMSKDSIALLSKPMQVMACDSNGKLYGISASTATEGNNGGILYEINKTTGTLREIGDTQVSPKYTQSAVINTSDNTFYWFANEEDEAANLYTVDLTTGEAALVGALPYGDQVVGAYIPDPEALDGAPSGPENLSVSFENGSLSGTVSFDIPSETYDGNVLNGDVTYKVLGNGDVLATSVAAAGTKVSCPVTVPSSAIYKLEVVLSNSVGDSPKSDMTVYIGKDSPLAVNNLKVVRTGDVNTVSWNSPTGTKNGGYMNVDDLRYKIVRMPDNVQVATNHADSVFSDTFTTEELALYYYVVTPYNDGIEGEPASSNSVSVGDALLPPYSQDFTEKNSLGLFTVVDVNNDNKTWTYSNGTVRYAYHMKNNADDWLITPPLKLKKGYMYEFSFDTYVLSARSEEKMEIKMGTAATVEAMNTVIMEERTYTCLLYTSDAADDRIS
;
A
#
# COMPACT_ATOMS: atom_id res chain seq x y z
N MET A 1 25.50 51.48 -8.43
CA MET A 1 25.40 50.07 -7.99
C MET A 1 24.01 49.62 -8.37
N LYS A 2 23.90 48.62 -9.23
CA LYS A 2 22.60 48.02 -9.52
C LYS A 2 22.40 46.89 -8.50
N LYS A 3 21.40 47.03 -7.65
CA LYS A 3 21.00 45.96 -6.73
C LYS A 3 20.47 44.77 -7.52
N LEU A 4 21.00 43.60 -7.22
CA LEU A 4 20.62 42.35 -7.79
C LEU A 4 20.10 41.50 -6.64
N LEU A 5 18.81 41.16 -6.63
CA LEU A 5 18.27 40.22 -5.65
C LEU A 5 18.33 38.81 -6.26
N PHE A 6 18.97 37.90 -5.56
CA PHE A 6 19.04 36.50 -5.93
C PHE A 6 18.48 35.62 -4.83
N THR A 7 17.90 34.52 -5.21
CA THR A 7 17.71 33.38 -4.34
C THR A 7 18.44 32.19 -4.92
N LEU A 8 19.15 31.44 -4.14
CA LEU A 8 20.42 30.86 -4.51
C LEU A 8 20.55 29.37 -4.19
N ALA A 9 21.60 28.73 -4.70
CA ALA A 9 22.02 27.39 -4.38
C ALA A 9 22.68 27.33 -2.99
N ILE A 10 22.27 26.43 -2.15
CA ILE A 10 22.72 26.31 -0.76
C ILE A 10 23.10 24.87 -0.47
N LEU A 11 24.29 24.68 0.07
CA LEU A 11 24.72 23.42 0.65
C LEU A 11 24.65 23.54 2.16
N SER A 12 23.88 22.69 2.82
CA SER A 12 23.93 22.56 4.26
C SER A 12 24.64 21.27 4.66
N GLY A 13 25.90 21.39 5.04
CA GLY A 13 26.70 20.32 5.63
C GLY A 13 26.80 20.52 7.13
N GLY A 14 25.76 20.25 7.89
CA GLY A 14 25.77 20.44 9.32
C GLY A 14 25.30 19.22 10.10
N VAL A 15 26.07 18.83 11.11
CA VAL A 15 25.66 17.82 12.08
C VAL A 15 24.51 18.38 12.91
N LEU A 16 23.28 17.98 12.64
CA LEU A 16 22.17 18.15 13.56
C LEU A 16 22.39 17.24 14.77
N SER A 17 23.06 17.74 15.79
CA SER A 17 22.98 17.15 17.13
C SER A 17 21.62 17.51 17.71
N ALA A 18 20.57 16.77 17.32
CA ALA A 18 19.31 16.81 18.01
C ALA A 18 19.47 16.10 19.35
N ALA A 19 19.85 16.84 20.37
CA ALA A 19 19.60 16.45 21.75
C ALA A 19 18.09 16.53 21.96
N PHE A 20 17.38 15.48 21.66
CA PHE A 20 16.00 15.30 22.12
C PHE A 20 16.06 15.06 23.63
N ALA A 21 15.87 16.12 24.40
CA ALA A 21 15.31 15.95 25.72
C ALA A 21 13.94 15.30 25.50
N GLN A 22 13.79 14.07 25.97
CA GLN A 22 12.48 13.45 26.16
C GLN A 22 11.69 14.31 27.15
N THR A 23 11.05 15.34 26.66
CA THR A 23 9.94 15.94 27.37
C THR A 23 8.71 15.21 26.87
N THR A 24 8.10 14.45 27.74
CA THR A 24 6.77 13.89 27.65
C THR A 24 5.70 14.98 27.58
N SER A 25 5.83 15.95 26.70
CA SER A 25 4.73 16.81 26.32
C SER A 25 4.15 16.23 25.03
N ARG A 26 2.97 15.62 25.14
CA ARG A 26 2.11 15.24 24.02
C ARG A 26 1.89 16.49 23.15
N THR A 27 2.76 16.72 22.18
CA THR A 27 2.54 17.78 21.19
C THR A 27 1.57 17.26 20.16
N LEU A 28 0.38 17.86 20.13
CA LEU A 28 -0.58 17.67 19.05
C LEU A 28 0.09 17.96 17.69
N PRO A 29 -0.29 17.27 16.60
CA PRO A 29 0.13 17.59 15.24
C PRO A 29 -0.10 19.08 14.92
N ASP A 30 0.65 19.64 13.99
CA ASP A 30 0.53 21.08 13.64
C ASP A 30 -0.90 21.48 13.28
N GLU A 31 -1.66 20.58 12.69
CA GLU A 31 -3.10 20.74 12.42
C GLU A 31 -3.93 20.80 13.70
N ALA A 32 -3.60 20.03 14.71
CA ALA A 32 -4.22 20.10 16.02
C ALA A 32 -3.74 21.31 16.84
N ARG A 33 -2.60 21.92 16.52
CA ARG A 33 -2.17 23.19 17.10
C ARG A 33 -3.02 24.37 16.63
N ASN A 34 -3.37 24.39 15.33
CA ASN A 34 -4.30 25.38 14.80
C ASN A 34 -5.72 25.19 15.36
N VAL A 35 -6.13 23.94 15.57
CA VAL A 35 -7.42 23.59 16.21
C VAL A 35 -7.39 23.95 17.70
N LYS A 36 -6.26 23.87 18.39
CA LYS A 36 -6.14 24.18 19.82
C LYS A 36 -6.44 25.64 20.16
N ASN A 37 -6.31 26.55 19.21
CA ASN A 37 -6.55 27.98 19.40
C ASN A 37 -7.97 28.41 18.98
N ASP A 38 -8.77 27.51 18.40
CA ASP A 38 -10.17 27.75 18.02
C ASP A 38 -11.10 26.73 18.69
N PRO A 39 -11.83 27.10 19.74
CA PRO A 39 -12.70 26.19 20.47
C PRO A 39 -13.80 25.55 19.59
N VAL A 40 -14.25 26.23 18.55
CA VAL A 40 -15.29 25.72 17.63
C VAL A 40 -14.73 24.63 16.74
N LEU A 41 -13.51 24.82 16.20
CA LEU A 41 -12.81 23.79 15.42
C LEU A 41 -12.45 22.57 16.27
N VAL A 42 -12.01 22.77 17.52
CA VAL A 42 -11.79 21.67 18.48
C VAL A 42 -13.07 20.88 18.70
N GLN A 43 -14.19 21.56 18.95
CA GLN A 43 -15.48 20.92 19.18
C GLN A 43 -15.94 20.13 17.95
N GLN A 44 -15.87 20.72 16.76
CA GLN A 44 -16.22 20.06 15.50
C GLN A 44 -15.33 18.85 15.21
N PHE A 45 -14.03 18.94 15.47
CA PHE A 45 -13.10 17.84 15.31
C PHE A 45 -13.39 16.72 16.29
N LEU A 46 -13.64 17.04 17.57
CA LEU A 46 -14.00 16.06 18.59
C LEU A 46 -15.37 15.42 18.33
N GLU A 47 -16.35 16.17 17.81
CA GLU A 47 -17.65 15.63 17.41
C GLU A 47 -17.54 14.70 16.19
N LYS A 48 -16.76 15.09 15.17
CA LYS A 48 -16.48 14.23 14.02
C LYS A 48 -15.75 12.96 14.44
N SER A 49 -14.78 13.06 15.33
CA SER A 49 -14.04 11.92 15.88
C SER A 49 -14.91 11.01 16.76
N ARG A 50 -15.76 11.57 17.61
CA ARG A 50 -16.75 10.82 18.41
C ARG A 50 -17.80 10.13 17.55
N ASN A 51 -18.27 10.81 16.50
CA ASN A 51 -19.20 10.23 15.55
C ASN A 51 -18.56 9.11 14.73
N PHE A 52 -17.30 9.23 14.37
CA PHE A 52 -16.50 8.16 13.77
C PHE A 52 -16.40 6.96 14.73
N GLN A 53 -16.03 7.18 15.99
CA GLN A 53 -15.96 6.13 17.00
C GLN A 53 -17.29 5.40 17.20
N LYS A 54 -18.39 6.16 17.35
CA LYS A 54 -19.73 5.58 17.54
C LYS A 54 -20.19 4.71 16.36
N ARG A 55 -19.64 4.93 15.16
CA ARG A 55 -20.03 4.20 13.95
C ARG A 55 -19.19 2.99 13.67
N GLN A 56 -17.90 3.03 14.04
CA GLN A 56 -16.93 2.00 13.69
C GLN A 56 -16.46 1.21 14.92
N MET A 57 -16.47 1.84 16.07
CA MET A 57 -15.98 1.32 17.33
C MET A 57 -17.08 1.46 18.37
N SER A 58 -17.80 0.43 18.54
CA SER A 58 -18.97 0.40 19.41
C SER A 58 -18.66 0.21 20.89
N SER A 59 -17.39 0.22 21.29
CA SER A 59 -17.07 0.06 22.69
C SER A 59 -16.86 1.39 23.39
N GLU A 60 -17.47 1.58 24.52
CA GLU A 60 -17.23 2.71 25.41
C GLU A 60 -15.80 2.77 25.95
N SER A 61 -15.05 1.64 25.86
CA SER A 61 -13.67 1.54 26.28
C SER A 61 -12.66 2.10 25.27
N GLY A 62 -13.08 2.40 24.03
CA GLY A 62 -12.20 2.94 22.98
C GLY A 62 -11.11 1.99 22.48
N PHE A 63 -11.14 0.73 22.84
CA PHE A 63 -10.06 -0.21 22.55
C PHE A 63 -10.34 -1.18 21.40
N GLN A 64 -11.60 -1.42 21.06
CA GLN A 64 -11.95 -2.49 20.13
C GLN A 64 -13.23 -2.20 19.36
N GLN A 65 -13.28 -2.58 18.10
CA GLN A 65 -14.53 -2.71 17.35
C GLN A 65 -15.21 -4.05 17.64
N VAL A 66 -15.33 -4.37 18.91
CA VAL A 66 -16.05 -5.55 19.39
C VAL A 66 -17.38 -5.11 20.00
N ARG A 67 -18.30 -6.04 20.11
CA ARG A 67 -19.62 -5.79 20.64
C ARG A 67 -19.58 -5.36 22.10
N PRO A 68 -20.49 -4.46 22.54
CA PRO A 68 -20.67 -4.18 23.95
C PRO A 68 -21.06 -5.44 24.72
N LEU A 69 -20.55 -5.54 25.93
CA LEU A 69 -20.83 -6.68 26.82
C LEU A 69 -22.29 -6.77 27.35
N THR A 70 -23.18 -5.91 26.87
CA THR A 70 -24.57 -5.77 27.36
C THR A 70 -25.63 -6.29 26.41
N ARG A 71 -25.27 -7.13 25.44
CA ARG A 71 -26.20 -7.70 24.47
C ARG A 71 -27.33 -8.51 25.11
N LYS A 72 -28.53 -8.41 24.54
CA LYS A 72 -29.65 -9.32 24.83
C LYS A 72 -29.34 -10.69 24.25
N LYS A 73 -29.69 -11.74 25.00
CA LYS A 73 -29.55 -13.13 24.58
C LYS A 73 -30.40 -13.38 23.34
N SER A 74 -29.79 -13.89 22.26
CA SER A 74 -30.57 -14.35 21.11
C SER A 74 -31.23 -15.69 21.47
N ASP A 75 -32.52 -15.83 21.17
CA ASP A 75 -33.25 -17.10 21.30
C ASP A 75 -32.84 -18.02 20.14
N VAL A 76 -31.66 -18.64 20.25
CA VAL A 76 -31.21 -19.62 19.25
C VAL A 76 -31.72 -20.98 19.66
N ILE A 77 -32.71 -21.49 18.93
CA ILE A 77 -33.16 -22.88 19.02
C ILE A 77 -32.24 -23.71 18.12
N ILE A 78 -31.40 -24.53 18.73
CA ILE A 78 -30.55 -25.47 18.03
C ILE A 78 -31.19 -26.85 18.08
N ASP A 79 -32.04 -27.15 17.14
CA ASP A 79 -32.49 -28.54 16.92
C ASP A 79 -32.85 -28.73 15.45
N ALA A 80 -31.87 -29.10 14.62
CA ALA A 80 -32.12 -29.69 13.32
C ALA A 80 -31.02 -30.68 12.94
N ALA A 81 -31.41 -31.76 12.29
CA ALA A 81 -30.52 -32.81 11.83
C ALA A 81 -29.39 -32.29 10.93
N PRO A 82 -28.18 -32.87 10.97
CA PRO A 82 -27.05 -32.43 10.18
C PRO A 82 -27.37 -32.48 8.69
N SER A 83 -27.16 -31.37 8.01
CA SER A 83 -27.32 -31.26 6.56
C SER A 83 -26.08 -31.78 5.83
N LEU A 84 -26.27 -32.24 4.59
CA LEU A 84 -25.28 -32.95 3.77
C LEU A 84 -24.19 -32.08 3.12
N SER A 85 -24.05 -30.80 3.48
CA SER A 85 -22.98 -29.96 2.94
C SER A 85 -21.72 -30.06 3.80
N ASN A 86 -20.63 -30.49 3.18
CA ASN A 86 -19.31 -30.55 3.80
C ASN A 86 -18.55 -29.22 3.81
N LEU A 87 -19.14 -28.14 3.28
CA LEU A 87 -18.47 -26.86 3.25
C LEU A 87 -18.32 -26.28 4.66
N LYS A 88 -17.08 -26.02 5.05
CA LYS A 88 -16.71 -25.37 6.29
C LYS A 88 -16.27 -23.95 6.01
N LEU A 89 -16.66 -23.03 6.87
CA LEU A 89 -16.23 -21.64 6.87
C LEU A 89 -15.44 -21.39 8.15
N ASN A 90 -14.17 -21.05 8.05
CA ASN A 90 -13.36 -20.75 9.24
C ASN A 90 -13.30 -19.24 9.47
N GLY A 91 -13.14 -18.85 10.74
CA GLY A 91 -12.97 -17.45 11.11
C GLY A 91 -12.60 -17.29 12.59
N ALA A 92 -12.07 -16.13 12.91
CA ALA A 92 -11.65 -15.81 14.27
C ALA A 92 -12.79 -15.17 15.05
N VAL A 93 -13.19 -15.80 16.16
CA VAL A 93 -14.16 -15.24 17.11
C VAL A 93 -13.42 -14.29 18.04
N VAL A 94 -13.84 -13.02 18.04
CA VAL A 94 -13.27 -11.95 18.89
C VAL A 94 -14.24 -11.45 19.94
N TYR A 95 -15.46 -11.94 19.92
CA TYR A 95 -16.50 -11.69 20.91
C TYR A 95 -17.57 -12.78 20.82
N ASP A 96 -18.10 -13.20 21.96
CA ASP A 96 -19.32 -14.00 22.07
C ASP A 96 -20.14 -13.61 23.32
N GLU A 97 -21.35 -14.12 23.44
CA GLU A 97 -22.25 -13.84 24.59
C GLU A 97 -21.73 -14.39 25.92
N ASN A 98 -20.86 -15.41 25.90
CA ASN A 98 -20.26 -15.96 27.09
C ASN A 98 -19.26 -15.01 27.74
N LYS A 99 -18.72 -14.05 26.97
CA LYS A 99 -17.79 -13.00 27.44
C LYS A 99 -16.49 -13.54 28.04
N ASP A 100 -16.17 -14.80 27.81
CA ASP A 100 -14.92 -15.37 28.25
C ASP A 100 -13.85 -15.18 27.15
N VAL A 101 -13.00 -14.19 27.36
CA VAL A 101 -11.91 -13.88 26.44
C VAL A 101 -10.90 -15.02 26.26
N ASN A 102 -10.93 -16.03 27.11
CA ASN A 102 -10.05 -17.20 26.98
C ASN A 102 -10.59 -18.22 25.95
N THR A 103 -11.85 -18.07 25.53
CA THR A 103 -12.46 -18.90 24.48
C THR A 103 -12.39 -18.27 23.10
N PHE A 104 -11.77 -17.12 22.96
CA PHE A 104 -11.56 -16.50 21.65
C PHE A 104 -10.50 -17.28 20.85
N GLY A 105 -10.64 -17.28 19.54
CA GLY A 105 -9.74 -18.01 18.64
C GLY A 105 -10.38 -18.35 17.31
N LEU A 106 -9.78 -19.29 16.60
CA LEU A 106 -10.27 -19.78 15.33
C LEU A 106 -11.31 -20.87 15.52
N TYR A 107 -12.41 -20.73 14.80
CA TYR A 107 -13.52 -21.70 14.78
C TYR A 107 -13.90 -22.03 13.35
N SER A 108 -14.38 -23.26 13.15
CA SER A 108 -14.99 -23.75 11.92
C SER A 108 -16.51 -23.72 12.07
N PHE A 109 -17.19 -23.12 11.10
CA PHE A 109 -18.64 -22.96 11.05
C PHE A 109 -19.23 -23.78 9.93
N SER A 110 -20.43 -24.35 10.14
CA SER A 110 -21.19 -24.94 9.03
C SER A 110 -21.74 -23.84 8.10
N ALA A 111 -21.66 -24.06 6.80
CA ALA A 111 -22.22 -23.15 5.79
C ALA A 111 -23.73 -23.31 5.56
N GLN A 112 -24.43 -24.08 6.42
CA GLN A 112 -25.86 -24.38 6.33
C GLN A 112 -26.53 -24.29 7.72
N ALA A 113 -27.83 -24.08 7.70
CA ALA A 113 -28.64 -24.06 8.90
C ALA A 113 -28.85 -25.48 9.50
N PRO A 114 -28.80 -25.63 10.81
CA PRO A 114 -28.38 -24.63 11.78
C PRO A 114 -26.88 -24.35 11.66
N VAL A 115 -26.47 -23.09 11.79
CA VAL A 115 -25.05 -22.77 11.83
C VAL A 115 -24.47 -23.27 13.14
N THR A 116 -23.50 -24.18 13.04
CA THR A 116 -22.78 -24.75 14.18
C THR A 116 -21.34 -24.28 14.17
N ARG A 117 -20.65 -24.22 15.32
CA ARG A 117 -19.23 -23.97 15.38
C ARG A 117 -18.46 -25.10 16.04
N LYS A 118 -17.24 -25.36 15.58
CA LYS A 118 -16.26 -26.27 16.19
C LYS A 118 -14.96 -25.49 16.40
N GLU A 119 -14.36 -25.62 17.56
CA GLU A 119 -13.06 -25.04 17.84
C GLU A 119 -11.98 -25.62 16.90
N VAL A 120 -11.18 -24.73 16.30
CA VAL A 120 -9.96 -25.08 15.56
C VAL A 120 -8.76 -24.88 16.49
N THR A 121 -8.58 -23.65 17.01
CA THR A 121 -7.55 -23.36 18.02
C THR A 121 -7.91 -22.10 18.80
N LEU A 122 -7.55 -22.08 20.08
CA LEU A 122 -7.76 -20.91 20.92
C LEU A 122 -6.61 -19.91 20.79
N ILE A 123 -6.97 -18.64 20.78
CA ILE A 123 -6.07 -17.49 20.87
C ILE A 123 -6.62 -16.58 21.97
N PRO A 124 -6.30 -16.88 23.24
CA PRO A 124 -6.88 -16.16 24.37
C PRO A 124 -6.66 -14.65 24.26
N ARG A 125 -7.71 -13.88 24.50
CA ARG A 125 -7.74 -12.40 24.40
C ARG A 125 -7.46 -11.88 23.00
N LEU A 126 -7.76 -12.66 21.96
CA LEU A 126 -7.68 -12.18 20.58
C LEU A 126 -8.51 -10.90 20.42
N SER A 127 -7.90 -9.90 19.83
CA SER A 127 -8.52 -8.61 19.52
C SER A 127 -8.15 -8.18 18.11
N ALA A 128 -9.12 -7.77 17.34
CA ALA A 128 -8.97 -7.41 15.92
C ALA A 128 -9.87 -6.24 15.55
N SER A 129 -9.74 -5.11 16.23
CA SER A 129 -10.55 -3.90 16.00
C SER A 129 -10.45 -3.39 14.56
N GLY A 130 -9.32 -3.60 13.90
CA GLY A 130 -9.04 -3.21 12.54
C GLY A 130 -9.14 -4.35 11.52
N GLY A 131 -9.76 -5.47 11.90
CA GLY A 131 -9.94 -6.61 11.01
C GLY A 131 -8.79 -7.62 11.06
N ALA A 132 -9.00 -8.73 10.37
CA ALA A 132 -8.05 -9.82 10.24
C ALA A 132 -8.12 -10.44 8.84
N ILE A 133 -7.06 -11.14 8.46
CA ILE A 133 -7.01 -11.95 7.24
C ILE A 133 -6.23 -13.23 7.49
N TYR A 134 -6.76 -14.34 6.99
CA TYR A 134 -6.05 -15.61 6.95
C TYR A 134 -5.21 -15.69 5.66
N SER A 135 -3.98 -16.11 5.76
CA SER A 135 -3.12 -16.44 4.63
C SER A 135 -2.05 -17.47 5.04
N ASP A 136 -1.97 -18.54 4.28
CA ASP A 136 -0.88 -19.50 4.32
C ASP A 136 -0.60 -20.04 5.75
N GLY A 137 -1.65 -20.55 6.42
CA GLY A 137 -1.57 -21.11 7.77
C GLY A 137 -1.43 -20.08 8.89
N LYS A 138 -1.52 -18.79 8.58
CA LYS A 138 -1.36 -17.70 9.55
C LYS A 138 -2.58 -16.79 9.57
N LEU A 139 -2.93 -16.32 10.75
CA LEU A 139 -3.92 -15.27 10.96
C LEU A 139 -3.19 -13.94 11.21
N TYR A 140 -3.31 -13.00 10.30
CA TYR A 140 -2.80 -11.64 10.43
C TYR A 140 -3.89 -10.75 11.00
N VAL A 141 -3.57 -10.04 12.04
CA VAL A 141 -4.53 -9.21 12.79
C VAL A 141 -4.04 -7.78 12.85
N TYR A 142 -4.92 -6.84 12.58
CA TYR A 142 -4.69 -5.44 12.88
C TYR A 142 -5.62 -5.00 14.01
N ASP A 143 -5.01 -4.53 15.09
CA ASP A 143 -5.73 -4.05 16.25
C ASP A 143 -5.33 -2.62 16.58
N TYR A 144 -6.25 -1.83 17.13
CA TYR A 144 -5.98 -0.47 17.52
C TYR A 144 -6.87 -0.03 18.68
N ALA A 145 -6.35 0.89 19.48
CA ALA A 145 -7.09 1.55 20.54
C ALA A 145 -7.33 3.02 20.19
N ILE A 146 -8.46 3.54 20.58
CA ILE A 146 -8.77 4.98 20.45
C ILE A 146 -8.92 5.60 21.83
N ASP A 147 -8.26 6.75 22.02
CA ASP A 147 -8.34 7.57 23.20
C ASP A 147 -8.65 9.01 22.79
N TYR A 148 -9.68 9.61 23.39
CA TYR A 148 -10.14 10.97 23.06
C TYR A 148 -10.37 11.26 21.57
N GLY A 149 -10.78 10.26 20.78
CA GLY A 149 -11.03 10.41 19.35
C GLY A 149 -9.81 10.20 18.45
N TYR A 150 -8.67 9.82 19.00
CA TYR A 150 -7.44 9.50 18.27
C TYR A 150 -7.05 8.05 18.47
N VAL A 151 -6.44 7.43 17.47
CA VAL A 151 -5.80 6.13 17.67
C VAL A 151 -4.64 6.32 18.64
N SER A 152 -4.81 5.83 19.86
CA SER A 152 -3.81 5.93 20.93
C SER A 152 -2.72 4.90 20.80
N SER A 153 -3.03 3.74 20.22
CA SER A 153 -2.05 2.70 19.87
C SER A 153 -2.59 1.85 18.75
N SER A 154 -1.69 1.25 17.99
CA SER A 154 -2.04 0.25 16.99
C SER A 154 -0.96 -0.83 16.92
N ARG A 155 -1.36 -2.02 16.54
CA ARG A 155 -0.47 -3.17 16.41
C ARG A 155 -0.89 -4.05 15.25
N TYR A 156 0.10 -4.69 14.66
CA TYR A 156 -0.07 -5.90 13.87
C TYR A 156 0.38 -7.09 14.71
N ALA A 157 -0.37 -8.18 14.64
CA ALA A 157 0.01 -9.45 15.24
C ALA A 157 -0.22 -10.57 14.23
N VAL A 158 0.61 -11.59 14.28
CA VAL A 158 0.52 -12.77 13.44
C VAL A 158 0.43 -13.99 14.33
N TYR A 159 -0.58 -14.80 14.12
CA TYR A 159 -0.79 -16.03 14.87
C TYR A 159 -0.71 -17.23 13.93
N ASP A 160 -0.13 -18.30 14.43
CA ASP A 160 -0.22 -19.61 13.78
C ASP A 160 -1.68 -20.11 13.86
N ALA A 161 -2.27 -20.42 12.72
CA ALA A 161 -3.68 -20.77 12.66
C ALA A 161 -3.98 -22.21 13.13
N VAL A 162 -2.95 -23.04 13.34
CA VAL A 162 -3.08 -24.41 13.86
C VAL A 162 -2.89 -24.45 15.38
N THR A 163 -1.88 -23.74 15.88
CA THR A 163 -1.49 -23.79 17.30
C THR A 163 -2.01 -22.62 18.13
N GLY A 164 -2.45 -21.54 17.49
CA GLY A 164 -2.84 -20.30 18.15
C GLY A 164 -1.66 -19.48 18.70
N ALA A 165 -0.43 -19.92 18.48
CA ALA A 165 0.75 -19.22 18.99
C ALA A 165 0.98 -17.89 18.27
N GLU A 166 1.32 -16.83 18.99
CA GLU A 166 1.76 -15.57 18.42
C GLU A 166 3.16 -15.78 17.78
N LEU A 167 3.25 -15.56 16.47
CA LEU A 167 4.46 -15.75 15.68
C LEU A 167 5.25 -14.45 15.54
N ASP A 168 4.56 -13.33 15.40
CA ASP A 168 5.17 -12.01 15.21
C ASP A 168 4.26 -10.90 15.74
N TYR A 169 4.88 -9.78 16.07
CA TYR A 169 4.21 -8.62 16.64
C TYR A 169 4.94 -7.33 16.25
N LYS A 170 4.20 -6.33 15.81
CA LYS A 170 4.72 -4.99 15.51
C LYS A 170 3.85 -3.93 16.13
N SER A 171 4.36 -3.24 17.14
CA SER A 171 3.73 -2.03 17.66
C SER A 171 3.99 -0.87 16.69
N MET A 172 2.93 -0.19 16.28
CA MET A 172 3.01 0.99 15.42
C MET A 172 3.15 2.29 16.22
N GLY A 173 3.19 2.19 17.55
CA GLY A 173 3.35 3.32 18.46
C GLY A 173 2.16 4.28 18.49
N TYR A 174 2.37 5.42 19.14
CA TYR A 174 1.43 6.54 19.12
C TYR A 174 1.62 7.30 17.81
N SER A 175 0.76 7.13 16.87
CA SER A 175 0.76 7.94 15.67
C SER A 175 -0.27 9.06 15.83
N LEU A 176 0.19 10.28 16.05
CA LEU A 176 -0.62 11.49 16.09
C LEU A 176 -0.64 12.22 14.74
N GLY A 177 -0.09 11.62 13.72
CA GLY A 177 -0.15 12.10 12.34
C GLY A 177 -1.43 11.66 11.64
N PRO A 178 -1.48 11.63 10.32
CA PRO A 178 -2.63 11.13 9.53
C PRO A 178 -2.84 9.62 9.78
N VAL A 179 -3.11 9.32 11.01
CA VAL A 179 -3.17 8.05 11.73
C VAL A 179 -4.24 7.16 11.17
N TYR A 180 -5.30 7.78 10.70
CA TYR A 180 -6.42 7.09 10.07
C TYR A 180 -6.02 6.34 8.80
N ARG A 181 -4.88 6.68 8.19
CA ARG A 181 -4.34 5.93 7.03
C ARG A 181 -4.04 4.46 7.33
N ASN A 182 -3.94 4.10 8.60
CA ASN A 182 -3.52 2.75 8.99
C ASN A 182 -4.63 1.89 9.60
N ALA A 183 -5.79 2.46 9.95
CA ALA A 183 -6.89 1.69 10.51
C ALA A 183 -7.63 0.91 9.41
N ALA A 184 -7.26 -0.34 9.16
CA ALA A 184 -8.03 -1.22 8.31
C ALA A 184 -9.31 -1.66 9.03
N VAL A 185 -10.41 -1.70 8.32
CA VAL A 185 -11.70 -2.15 8.86
C VAL A 185 -12.25 -3.35 8.12
N SER A 186 -11.72 -3.66 6.95
CA SER A 186 -12.05 -4.85 6.17
C SER A 186 -10.90 -5.22 5.24
N CYS A 187 -10.74 -6.51 5.00
CA CYS A 187 -9.66 -7.06 4.17
C CYS A 187 -10.21 -8.15 3.25
N ALA A 188 -9.59 -8.30 2.07
CA ALA A 188 -9.86 -9.36 1.13
C ALA A 188 -8.56 -9.82 0.46
N LYS A 189 -8.31 -11.14 0.41
CA LYS A 189 -7.23 -11.73 -0.39
C LYS A 189 -7.75 -12.01 -1.79
N ASP A 190 -7.04 -11.53 -2.79
CA ASP A 190 -7.29 -11.83 -4.20
C ASP A 190 -6.75 -13.23 -4.51
N PRO A 191 -7.57 -14.21 -4.86
CA PRO A 191 -7.12 -15.59 -5.08
C PRO A 191 -6.25 -15.74 -6.33
N VAL A 192 -6.32 -14.79 -7.27
CA VAL A 192 -5.54 -14.83 -8.52
C VAL A 192 -4.14 -14.27 -8.32
N THR A 193 -4.01 -13.16 -7.59
CA THR A 193 -2.73 -12.46 -7.45
C THR A 193 -2.06 -12.64 -6.08
N GLY A 194 -2.76 -13.23 -5.11
CA GLY A 194 -2.32 -13.33 -3.73
C GLY A 194 -2.29 -11.99 -2.97
N LYS A 195 -2.59 -10.86 -3.63
CA LYS A 195 -2.58 -9.54 -2.98
C LYS A 195 -3.73 -9.42 -1.99
N VAL A 196 -3.44 -8.80 -0.85
CA VAL A 196 -4.47 -8.46 0.14
C VAL A 196 -4.87 -7.01 -0.05
N TYR A 197 -6.14 -6.78 -0.30
CA TYR A 197 -6.74 -5.44 -0.35
C TYR A 197 -7.40 -5.13 0.98
N CYS A 198 -7.36 -3.88 1.40
CA CYS A 198 -8.06 -3.43 2.60
C CYS A 198 -8.67 -2.04 2.42
N CYS A 199 -9.82 -1.82 3.05
CA CYS A 199 -10.37 -0.49 3.25
C CYS A 199 -9.82 0.07 4.56
N SER A 200 -9.24 1.25 4.50
CA SER A 200 -8.69 1.95 5.66
C SER A 200 -9.33 3.33 5.78
N TYR A 201 -9.40 3.85 7.00
CA TYR A 201 -9.74 5.23 7.23
C TYR A 201 -8.49 6.09 7.06
N GLY A 202 -8.64 7.21 6.39
CA GLY A 202 -7.64 8.22 6.18
C GLY A 202 -8.16 9.60 6.54
N TYR A 203 -7.26 10.58 6.56
CA TYR A 203 -7.59 11.98 6.72
C TYR A 203 -7.07 12.74 5.50
N ASN A 204 -7.97 13.44 4.81
CA ASN A 204 -7.58 14.26 3.67
C ASN A 204 -7.03 15.59 4.18
N GLU A 205 -5.74 15.80 4.05
CA GLU A 205 -5.06 17.00 4.54
C GLU A 205 -5.55 18.29 3.87
N LYS A 206 -6.04 18.21 2.63
CA LYS A 206 -6.54 19.37 1.87
C LYS A 206 -7.95 19.78 2.30
N THR A 207 -8.88 18.80 2.41
CA THR A 207 -10.28 19.07 2.75
C THR A 207 -10.53 19.06 4.25
N LYS A 208 -9.54 18.58 5.05
CA LYS A 208 -9.67 18.39 6.50
C LYS A 208 -10.80 17.42 6.90
N GLU A 209 -11.11 16.48 6.02
CA GLU A 209 -12.20 15.52 6.19
C GLU A 209 -11.66 14.08 6.27
N LEU A 210 -12.41 13.24 6.98
CA LEU A 210 -12.18 11.80 6.94
C LEU A 210 -12.42 11.28 5.53
N CYS A 211 -11.53 10.43 5.08
CA CYS A 211 -11.64 9.75 3.80
C CYS A 211 -11.45 8.24 3.97
N TYR A 212 -11.90 7.49 3.00
CA TYR A 212 -11.77 6.05 2.95
C TYR A 212 -10.76 5.71 1.88
N VAL A 213 -9.82 4.82 2.20
CA VAL A 213 -8.68 4.55 1.33
C VAL A 213 -8.65 3.06 1.01
N LEU A 214 -8.71 2.74 -0.29
CA LEU A 214 -8.35 1.42 -0.76
C LEU A 214 -6.82 1.30 -0.73
N SER A 215 -6.32 0.27 -0.08
CA SER A 215 -4.89 0.00 0.04
C SER A 215 -4.59 -1.48 -0.21
N THR A 216 -3.36 -1.81 -0.55
CA THR A 216 -2.84 -3.16 -0.38
C THR A 216 -2.18 -3.32 0.98
N TRP A 217 -2.30 -4.50 1.57
CA TRP A 217 -1.63 -4.86 2.80
C TRP A 217 -0.49 -5.84 2.49
N ASN A 218 0.75 -5.40 2.72
CA ASN A 218 1.90 -6.29 2.73
C ASN A 218 1.95 -7.02 4.07
N LEU A 219 1.61 -8.30 4.04
CA LEU A 219 1.51 -9.12 5.26
C LEU A 219 2.89 -9.35 5.89
N GLU A 220 3.92 -9.61 5.11
CA GLU A 220 5.29 -9.84 5.61
C GLU A 220 5.91 -8.58 6.21
N GLY A 221 5.80 -7.45 5.50
CA GLY A 221 6.31 -6.16 5.97
C GLY A 221 5.43 -5.47 7.00
N MET A 222 4.23 -6.01 7.27
CA MET A 222 3.22 -5.40 8.14
C MET A 222 3.01 -3.92 7.81
N SER A 223 2.84 -3.62 6.53
CA SER A 223 2.69 -2.27 5.97
C SER A 223 1.56 -2.22 4.96
N LYS A 224 1.10 -1.01 4.65
CA LYS A 224 0.03 -0.77 3.67
C LYS A 224 0.46 0.28 2.67
N ASP A 225 0.11 0.03 1.40
CA ASP A 225 0.31 0.97 0.30
C ASP A 225 -1.05 1.46 -0.21
N SER A 226 -1.23 2.78 -0.20
CA SER A 226 -2.49 3.40 -0.62
C SER A 226 -2.61 3.35 -2.15
N ILE A 227 -3.79 2.92 -2.62
CA ILE A 227 -4.12 2.85 -4.05
C ILE A 227 -4.97 4.05 -4.46
N ALA A 228 -6.14 4.22 -3.84
CA ALA A 228 -7.14 5.20 -4.25
C ALA A 228 -8.07 5.57 -3.09
N LEU A 229 -8.81 6.68 -3.25
CA LEU A 229 -9.89 7.04 -2.36
C LEU A 229 -11.17 6.30 -2.74
N LEU A 230 -11.88 5.80 -1.73
CA LEU A 230 -13.23 5.27 -1.86
C LEU A 230 -14.25 6.35 -1.50
N SER A 231 -15.37 6.40 -2.21
CA SER A 231 -16.47 7.31 -1.90
C SER A 231 -17.27 6.89 -0.66
N LYS A 232 -17.17 5.62 -0.25
CA LYS A 232 -17.84 5.04 0.92
C LYS A 232 -16.93 4.07 1.67
N PRO A 233 -17.09 3.92 2.99
CA PRO A 233 -16.39 2.89 3.77
C PRO A 233 -16.96 1.50 3.47
N MET A 234 -16.09 0.50 3.44
CA MET A 234 -16.48 -0.90 3.30
C MET A 234 -16.44 -1.58 4.67
N GLN A 235 -17.57 -2.18 5.08
CA GLN A 235 -17.67 -2.95 6.31
C GLN A 235 -17.00 -4.32 6.17
N VAL A 236 -17.21 -4.95 5.04
CA VAL A 236 -16.56 -6.21 4.65
C VAL A 236 -16.11 -6.12 3.19
N MET A 237 -15.10 -6.90 2.86
CA MET A 237 -14.61 -7.06 1.49
C MET A 237 -14.30 -8.53 1.22
N ALA A 238 -14.50 -8.97 -0.03
CA ALA A 238 -14.12 -10.31 -0.50
C ALA A 238 -13.82 -10.29 -2.00
N CYS A 239 -12.98 -11.22 -2.49
CA CYS A 239 -12.70 -11.41 -3.91
C CYS A 239 -13.32 -12.70 -4.44
N ASP A 240 -13.85 -12.65 -5.66
CA ASP A 240 -14.34 -13.83 -6.37
C ASP A 240 -13.19 -14.65 -7.00
N SER A 241 -13.51 -15.79 -7.61
CA SER A 241 -12.54 -16.66 -8.27
C SER A 241 -11.75 -16.01 -9.40
N ASN A 242 -12.26 -14.93 -10.00
CA ASN A 242 -11.60 -14.15 -11.04
C ASN A 242 -10.82 -12.96 -10.47
N GLY A 243 -10.76 -12.84 -9.17
CA GLY A 243 -10.09 -11.73 -8.48
C GLY A 243 -10.88 -10.42 -8.51
N LYS A 244 -12.16 -10.39 -8.86
CA LYS A 244 -12.98 -9.19 -8.71
C LYS A 244 -13.20 -8.91 -7.24
N LEU A 245 -13.05 -7.63 -6.86
CA LEU A 245 -13.20 -7.19 -5.49
C LEU A 245 -14.60 -6.65 -5.25
N TYR A 246 -15.25 -7.18 -4.23
CA TYR A 246 -16.55 -6.75 -3.77
C TYR A 246 -16.45 -6.21 -2.34
N GLY A 247 -17.38 -5.32 -1.98
CA GLY A 247 -17.47 -4.81 -0.62
C GLY A 247 -18.90 -4.41 -0.26
N ILE A 248 -19.27 -4.65 0.99
CA ILE A 248 -20.55 -4.17 1.56
C ILE A 248 -20.25 -2.93 2.36
N SER A 249 -21.00 -1.85 2.10
CA SER A 249 -20.77 -0.55 2.73
C SER A 249 -21.07 -0.57 4.22
N ALA A 250 -20.26 0.18 4.99
CA ALA A 250 -20.55 0.45 6.39
C ALA A 250 -21.62 1.53 6.53
N SER A 251 -22.31 1.52 7.66
CA SER A 251 -23.23 2.57 8.06
C SER A 251 -22.52 3.92 8.21
N THR A 252 -23.08 4.99 7.65
CA THR A 252 -22.58 6.36 7.80
C THR A 252 -23.70 7.27 8.30
N ALA A 253 -23.56 7.88 9.48
CA ALA A 253 -24.59 8.74 10.06
C ALA A 253 -24.79 10.08 9.32
N THR A 254 -23.93 10.44 8.35
CA THR A 254 -24.06 11.69 7.57
C THR A 254 -25.09 11.62 6.45
N GLU A 255 -25.48 10.43 6.00
CA GLU A 255 -26.33 10.26 4.83
C GLU A 255 -27.69 9.62 5.15
N GLY A 256 -27.97 9.33 6.43
CA GLY A 256 -29.19 8.58 6.80
C GLY A 256 -29.23 7.16 6.23
N ASN A 257 -28.08 6.66 5.75
CA ASN A 257 -27.95 5.34 5.17
C ASN A 257 -27.38 4.39 6.22
N ASN A 258 -28.12 3.32 6.49
CA ASN A 258 -27.74 2.30 7.47
C ASN A 258 -26.60 1.38 7.00
N GLY A 259 -26.01 1.61 5.85
CA GLY A 259 -25.02 0.73 5.23
C GLY A 259 -25.67 -0.46 4.54
N GLY A 260 -24.88 -1.50 4.29
CA GLY A 260 -25.40 -2.75 3.75
C GLY A 260 -25.58 -2.78 2.22
N ILE A 261 -25.05 -1.81 1.50
CA ILE A 261 -25.10 -1.82 0.02
C ILE A 261 -23.88 -2.60 -0.51
N LEU A 262 -24.11 -3.54 -1.41
CA LEU A 262 -23.07 -4.28 -2.11
C LEU A 262 -22.53 -3.48 -3.30
N TYR A 263 -21.21 -3.38 -3.40
CA TYR A 263 -20.48 -2.74 -4.49
C TYR A 263 -19.44 -3.69 -5.11
N GLU A 264 -19.22 -3.58 -6.42
CA GLU A 264 -17.97 -4.00 -7.07
C GLU A 264 -16.97 -2.84 -6.98
N ILE A 265 -15.72 -3.14 -6.61
CA ILE A 265 -14.67 -2.15 -6.36
C ILE A 265 -13.59 -2.27 -7.44
N ASN A 266 -13.33 -1.20 -8.16
CA ASN A 266 -12.19 -1.16 -9.08
C ASN A 266 -10.88 -1.11 -8.29
N LYS A 267 -10.07 -2.15 -8.39
CA LYS A 267 -8.82 -2.31 -7.63
C LYS A 267 -7.73 -1.28 -7.95
N THR A 268 -7.85 -0.55 -9.05
CA THR A 268 -6.88 0.47 -9.49
C THR A 268 -7.34 1.89 -9.18
N THR A 269 -8.62 2.18 -9.39
CA THR A 269 -9.15 3.54 -9.28
C THR A 269 -9.96 3.79 -8.01
N GLY A 270 -10.34 2.74 -7.28
CA GLY A 270 -11.25 2.82 -6.13
C GLY A 270 -12.70 3.15 -6.51
N THR A 271 -13.04 3.17 -7.81
CA THR A 271 -14.41 3.45 -8.26
C THR A 271 -15.35 2.35 -7.79
N LEU A 272 -16.48 2.74 -7.20
CA LEU A 272 -17.53 1.84 -6.72
C LEU A 272 -18.64 1.74 -7.77
N ARG A 273 -18.98 0.52 -8.16
CA ARG A 273 -20.18 0.20 -8.94
C ARG A 273 -21.19 -0.46 -8.02
N GLU A 274 -22.28 0.24 -7.73
CA GLU A 274 -23.37 -0.29 -6.91
C GLU A 274 -24.02 -1.50 -7.59
N ILE A 275 -24.26 -2.55 -6.81
CA ILE A 275 -24.96 -3.76 -7.23
C ILE A 275 -26.37 -3.76 -6.66
N GLY A 276 -26.50 -3.63 -5.33
CA GLY A 276 -27.81 -3.55 -4.68
C GLY A 276 -27.75 -3.57 -3.15
N ASP A 277 -28.92 -3.46 -2.56
CA ASP A 277 -29.12 -3.38 -1.11
C ASP A 277 -29.29 -4.78 -0.52
N THR A 278 -28.45 -5.13 0.47
CA THR A 278 -28.52 -6.42 1.16
C THR A 278 -29.72 -6.54 2.11
N GLN A 279 -30.39 -5.44 2.42
CA GLN A 279 -31.45 -5.31 3.43
C GLN A 279 -30.97 -5.61 4.87
N VAL A 280 -29.64 -5.63 5.09
CA VAL A 280 -28.99 -5.88 6.38
C VAL A 280 -28.19 -4.65 6.77
N SER A 281 -28.39 -4.14 7.97
CA SER A 281 -27.67 -2.96 8.49
C SER A 281 -26.47 -3.40 9.32
N PRO A 282 -25.25 -3.37 8.78
CA PRO A 282 -24.07 -3.90 9.45
C PRO A 282 -23.57 -2.96 10.56
N LYS A 283 -23.11 -3.57 11.65
CA LYS A 283 -22.49 -2.89 12.80
C LYS A 283 -21.32 -3.72 13.32
N TYR A 284 -20.32 -3.08 13.90
CA TYR A 284 -19.13 -3.72 14.43
C TYR A 284 -18.20 -4.31 13.35
N THR A 285 -16.99 -4.71 13.76
CA THR A 285 -16.06 -5.43 12.89
C THR A 285 -16.61 -6.81 12.55
N GLN A 286 -16.53 -7.18 11.31
CA GLN A 286 -17.09 -8.42 10.77
C GLN A 286 -16.29 -8.86 9.55
N SER A 287 -16.63 -9.98 8.96
CA SER A 287 -15.90 -10.47 7.78
C SER A 287 -16.79 -11.21 6.79
N ALA A 288 -16.26 -11.35 5.59
CA ALA A 288 -16.88 -12.11 4.52
C ALA A 288 -15.83 -12.91 3.76
N VAL A 289 -16.28 -13.95 3.06
CA VAL A 289 -15.47 -14.78 2.17
C VAL A 289 -16.31 -15.23 0.99
N ILE A 290 -15.70 -15.29 -0.20
CA ILE A 290 -16.33 -15.88 -1.38
C ILE A 290 -15.74 -17.28 -1.59
N ASN A 291 -16.59 -18.27 -1.75
CA ASN A 291 -16.20 -19.60 -2.17
C ASN A 291 -15.77 -19.57 -3.65
N THR A 292 -14.50 -19.76 -3.91
CA THR A 292 -13.94 -19.66 -5.26
C THR A 292 -14.40 -20.77 -6.21
N SER A 293 -15.01 -21.85 -5.70
CA SER A 293 -15.52 -22.96 -6.54
C SER A 293 -16.86 -22.65 -7.20
N ASP A 294 -17.70 -21.81 -6.57
CA ASP A 294 -19.04 -21.48 -7.05
C ASP A 294 -19.41 -19.99 -6.98
N ASN A 295 -18.46 -19.17 -6.50
CA ASN A 295 -18.60 -17.73 -6.25
C ASN A 295 -19.73 -17.36 -5.27
N THR A 296 -20.10 -18.25 -4.36
CA THR A 296 -21.04 -17.94 -3.28
C THR A 296 -20.37 -17.02 -2.26
N PHE A 297 -20.95 -15.85 -2.04
CA PHE A 297 -20.47 -14.88 -1.04
C PHE A 297 -21.10 -15.21 0.31
N TYR A 298 -20.29 -15.56 1.31
CA TYR A 298 -20.68 -15.77 2.69
C TYR A 298 -20.31 -14.58 3.55
N TRP A 299 -21.25 -14.09 4.37
CA TRP A 299 -21.08 -12.91 5.19
C TRP A 299 -21.44 -13.22 6.64
N PHE A 300 -20.45 -13.13 7.53
CA PHE A 300 -20.63 -13.18 8.97
C PHE A 300 -21.05 -11.80 9.48
N ALA A 301 -22.33 -11.51 9.45
CA ALA A 301 -22.88 -10.22 9.75
C ALA A 301 -23.14 -10.03 11.24
N ASN A 302 -22.83 -8.84 11.74
CA ASN A 302 -23.30 -8.32 13.00
C ASN A 302 -24.14 -7.09 12.71
N GLU A 303 -25.34 -7.04 13.23
CA GLU A 303 -26.38 -6.11 12.80
C GLU A 303 -26.64 -5.00 13.83
N GLU A 304 -27.34 -3.96 13.41
CA GLU A 304 -27.62 -2.80 14.27
C GLU A 304 -28.53 -3.14 15.44
N ASP A 305 -29.43 -4.12 15.29
CA ASP A 305 -30.30 -4.66 16.34
C ASP A 305 -29.58 -5.68 17.25
N GLU A 306 -28.27 -5.83 17.06
CA GLU A 306 -27.39 -6.73 17.79
C GLU A 306 -27.53 -8.21 17.41
N ALA A 307 -28.20 -8.57 16.33
CA ALA A 307 -28.19 -9.91 15.79
C ALA A 307 -26.81 -10.28 15.20
N ALA A 308 -26.46 -11.57 15.27
CA ALA A 308 -25.29 -12.11 14.62
C ALA A 308 -25.71 -13.28 13.75
N ASN A 309 -25.56 -13.14 12.45
CA ASN A 309 -26.09 -14.04 11.46
C ASN A 309 -25.07 -14.35 10.37
N LEU A 310 -25.17 -15.55 9.80
CA LEU A 310 -24.51 -15.90 8.57
C LEU A 310 -25.49 -15.68 7.40
N TYR A 311 -25.05 -14.95 6.39
CA TYR A 311 -25.79 -14.73 5.16
C TYR A 311 -25.02 -15.25 3.95
N THR A 312 -25.76 -15.60 2.89
CA THR A 312 -25.22 -15.58 1.53
C THR A 312 -25.68 -14.31 0.84
N VAL A 313 -24.86 -13.76 -0.07
CA VAL A 313 -25.17 -12.53 -0.81
C VAL A 313 -25.09 -12.80 -2.30
N ASP A 314 -26.13 -12.44 -3.04
CA ASP A 314 -26.17 -12.54 -4.49
C ASP A 314 -25.32 -11.44 -5.13
N LEU A 315 -24.28 -11.81 -5.86
CA LEU A 315 -23.35 -10.87 -6.50
C LEU A 315 -23.95 -10.11 -7.70
N THR A 316 -25.17 -10.45 -8.10
CA THR A 316 -25.87 -9.81 -9.24
C THR A 316 -26.95 -8.84 -8.79
N THR A 317 -27.62 -9.11 -7.67
CA THR A 317 -28.71 -8.29 -7.13
C THR A 317 -28.34 -7.54 -5.85
N GLY A 318 -27.35 -8.02 -5.11
CA GLY A 318 -26.97 -7.52 -3.81
C GLY A 318 -27.79 -8.08 -2.65
N GLU A 319 -28.87 -8.82 -2.91
CA GLU A 319 -29.76 -9.36 -1.87
C GLU A 319 -29.03 -10.37 -0.97
N ALA A 320 -29.24 -10.23 0.34
CA ALA A 320 -28.72 -11.18 1.32
C ALA A 320 -29.81 -12.19 1.70
N ALA A 321 -29.45 -13.48 1.67
CA ALA A 321 -30.30 -14.57 2.14
C ALA A 321 -29.76 -15.12 3.46
N LEU A 322 -30.58 -15.17 4.50
CA LEU A 322 -30.22 -15.70 5.81
C LEU A 322 -29.91 -17.20 5.73
N VAL A 323 -28.70 -17.58 6.11
CA VAL A 323 -28.35 -18.99 6.34
C VAL A 323 -28.77 -19.41 7.74
N GLY A 324 -28.44 -18.61 8.75
CA GLY A 324 -28.83 -18.89 10.14
C GLY A 324 -28.10 -17.98 11.15
N ALA A 325 -28.57 -18.02 12.39
CA ALA A 325 -27.95 -17.29 13.49
C ALA A 325 -26.58 -17.89 13.84
N LEU A 326 -25.59 -17.01 14.12
CA LEU A 326 -24.27 -17.45 14.57
C LEU A 326 -24.37 -17.97 16.01
N PRO A 327 -23.71 -19.10 16.34
CA PRO A 327 -23.69 -19.62 17.69
C PRO A 327 -23.18 -18.58 18.70
N TYR A 328 -23.78 -18.54 19.87
CA TYR A 328 -23.42 -17.63 20.96
C TYR A 328 -23.31 -16.14 20.55
N GLY A 329 -23.93 -15.77 19.45
CA GLY A 329 -23.85 -14.41 18.93
C GLY A 329 -22.44 -13.99 18.52
N ASP A 330 -21.67 -14.90 17.98
CA ASP A 330 -20.28 -14.70 17.62
C ASP A 330 -20.05 -13.49 16.74
N GLN A 331 -19.03 -12.72 17.06
CA GLN A 331 -18.43 -11.74 16.16
C GLN A 331 -17.20 -12.35 15.52
N VAL A 332 -17.26 -12.53 14.20
CA VAL A 332 -16.26 -13.27 13.42
C VAL A 332 -15.50 -12.32 12.50
N VAL A 333 -14.19 -12.43 12.53
CA VAL A 333 -13.26 -11.68 11.65
C VAL A 333 -12.32 -12.64 10.94
N GLY A 334 -11.71 -12.18 9.83
CA GLY A 334 -10.73 -12.97 9.08
C GLY A 334 -11.31 -14.28 8.55
N ALA A 335 -12.55 -14.26 8.06
CA ALA A 335 -13.19 -15.43 7.50
C ALA A 335 -12.45 -15.98 6.28
N TYR A 336 -12.33 -17.30 6.21
CA TYR A 336 -11.74 -18.02 5.09
C TYR A 336 -12.39 -19.39 4.92
N ILE A 337 -12.25 -19.97 3.73
CA ILE A 337 -12.63 -21.34 3.47
C ILE A 337 -11.37 -22.17 3.56
N PRO A 338 -11.29 -23.13 4.51
CA PRO A 338 -10.15 -24.02 4.59
C PRO A 338 -10.12 -24.92 3.35
N ASP A 339 -8.93 -25.33 2.94
CA ASP A 339 -8.81 -26.41 1.99
C ASP A 339 -9.55 -27.64 2.52
N PRO A 340 -10.21 -28.40 1.64
CA PRO A 340 -10.86 -29.64 2.07
C PRO A 340 -9.89 -30.52 2.82
N GLU A 341 -10.25 -30.94 4.03
CA GLU A 341 -9.48 -31.97 4.73
C GLU A 341 -9.50 -33.24 3.85
N ALA A 342 -8.32 -33.75 3.53
CA ALA A 342 -8.23 -35.01 2.84
C ALA A 342 -8.82 -36.15 3.72
N LEU A 343 -9.42 -37.12 3.08
CA LEU A 343 -9.98 -38.30 3.79
C LEU A 343 -8.85 -39.25 4.18
N ASP A 344 -9.01 -39.93 5.29
CA ASP A 344 -8.13 -41.05 5.66
C ASP A 344 -8.05 -42.05 4.50
N GLY A 345 -6.84 -42.39 4.05
CA GLY A 345 -6.59 -43.22 2.89
C GLY A 345 -6.53 -42.48 1.55
N ALA A 346 -6.87 -41.18 1.46
CA ALA A 346 -6.52 -40.33 0.31
C ALA A 346 -5.01 -40.10 0.25
N PRO A 347 -4.42 -39.72 -0.90
CA PRO A 347 -2.99 -39.42 -0.96
C PRO A 347 -2.62 -38.24 -0.06
N SER A 348 -1.40 -38.23 0.48
CA SER A 348 -0.78 -37.02 1.01
C SER A 348 -0.58 -35.98 -0.10
N GLY A 349 -0.39 -34.69 0.27
CA GLY A 349 -0.19 -33.63 -0.71
C GLY A 349 1.09 -33.79 -1.53
N PRO A 350 1.12 -33.33 -2.78
CA PRO A 350 2.34 -33.33 -3.60
C PRO A 350 3.46 -32.56 -2.91
N GLU A 351 4.70 -33.03 -3.06
CA GLU A 351 5.89 -32.42 -2.49
C GLU A 351 6.81 -31.82 -3.56
N ASN A 352 7.73 -30.94 -3.16
CA ASN A 352 8.79 -30.38 -4.01
C ASN A 352 8.27 -29.74 -5.31
N LEU A 353 7.12 -29.06 -5.23
CA LEU A 353 6.53 -28.36 -6.38
C LEU A 353 7.50 -27.31 -6.93
N SER A 354 7.76 -27.38 -8.23
CA SER A 354 8.61 -26.44 -8.96
C SER A 354 8.13 -26.26 -10.39
N VAL A 355 8.51 -25.15 -11.02
CA VAL A 355 8.11 -24.82 -12.39
C VAL A 355 9.30 -24.35 -13.21
N SER A 356 9.26 -24.60 -14.52
CA SER A 356 10.24 -24.13 -15.49
C SER A 356 9.53 -23.68 -16.76
N PHE A 357 9.56 -22.37 -17.00
CA PHE A 357 9.09 -21.71 -18.23
C PHE A 357 10.24 -20.87 -18.78
N GLU A 358 10.83 -21.31 -19.87
CA GLU A 358 12.02 -20.67 -20.41
C GLU A 358 11.69 -19.52 -21.36
N ASN A 359 12.50 -18.46 -21.32
CA ASN A 359 12.52 -17.38 -22.31
C ASN A 359 11.15 -16.74 -22.62
N GLY A 360 10.31 -16.59 -21.61
CA GLY A 360 8.96 -16.01 -21.77
C GLY A 360 7.97 -16.91 -22.50
N SER A 361 8.29 -18.20 -22.62
CA SER A 361 7.38 -19.22 -23.18
C SER A 361 6.12 -19.35 -22.33
N LEU A 362 5.00 -19.57 -22.99
CA LEU A 362 3.75 -19.94 -22.35
C LEU A 362 3.62 -21.46 -22.14
N SER A 363 4.57 -22.24 -22.68
CA SER A 363 4.68 -23.68 -22.47
C SER A 363 5.90 -23.98 -21.64
N GLY A 364 5.72 -24.81 -20.62
CA GLY A 364 6.76 -25.16 -19.66
C GLY A 364 6.46 -26.48 -18.97
N THR A 365 7.10 -26.69 -17.82
CA THR A 365 6.99 -27.92 -17.03
C THR A 365 6.66 -27.59 -15.58
N VAL A 366 5.68 -28.27 -15.01
CA VAL A 366 5.41 -28.34 -13.59
C VAL A 366 5.97 -29.66 -13.07
N SER A 367 6.85 -29.60 -12.08
CA SER A 367 7.48 -30.79 -11.49
C SER A 367 7.15 -30.90 -10.01
N PHE A 368 6.88 -32.11 -9.54
CA PHE A 368 6.54 -32.42 -8.16
C PHE A 368 6.82 -33.88 -7.85
N ASP A 369 6.87 -34.20 -6.57
CA ASP A 369 7.00 -35.57 -6.08
C ASP A 369 5.65 -36.09 -5.61
N ILE A 370 5.28 -37.31 -6.00
CA ILE A 370 4.12 -38.02 -5.47
C ILE A 370 4.57 -38.70 -4.18
N PRO A 371 3.92 -38.45 -3.03
CA PRO A 371 4.27 -39.10 -1.77
C PRO A 371 4.04 -40.61 -1.82
N SER A 372 4.72 -41.34 -0.94
CA SER A 372 4.52 -42.78 -0.72
C SER A 372 3.51 -43.08 0.40
N GLU A 373 2.91 -42.05 0.97
CA GLU A 373 2.02 -42.13 2.11
C GLU A 373 0.66 -41.54 1.83
N THR A 374 -0.37 -42.07 2.47
CA THR A 374 -1.71 -41.52 2.55
C THR A 374 -1.76 -40.37 3.55
N TYR A 375 -2.82 -39.57 3.53
CA TYR A 375 -3.00 -38.42 4.43
C TYR A 375 -2.97 -38.81 5.91
N ASP A 376 -3.41 -40.02 6.27
CA ASP A 376 -3.39 -40.59 7.61
C ASP A 376 -2.08 -41.34 7.93
N GLY A 377 -1.04 -41.22 7.07
CA GLY A 377 0.30 -41.79 7.31
C GLY A 377 0.46 -43.27 7.00
N ASN A 378 -0.52 -43.89 6.34
CA ASN A 378 -0.39 -45.28 5.86
C ASN A 378 0.34 -45.32 4.52
N VAL A 379 0.76 -46.51 4.10
CA VAL A 379 1.44 -46.69 2.80
C VAL A 379 0.46 -46.45 1.65
N LEU A 380 0.78 -45.51 0.78
CA LEU A 380 0.05 -45.26 -0.48
C LEU A 380 0.53 -46.28 -1.52
N ASN A 381 -0.38 -47.11 -1.98
CA ASN A 381 -0.09 -48.17 -2.96
C ASN A 381 -0.75 -47.88 -4.29
N GLY A 382 -0.06 -48.24 -5.38
CA GLY A 382 -0.60 -48.16 -6.74
C GLY A 382 -0.44 -46.79 -7.39
N ASP A 383 -1.21 -46.58 -8.43
CA ASP A 383 -1.19 -45.36 -9.19
C ASP A 383 -2.19 -44.33 -8.63
N VAL A 384 -1.83 -43.08 -8.69
CA VAL A 384 -2.70 -41.93 -8.36
C VAL A 384 -2.91 -41.07 -9.59
N THR A 385 -4.09 -40.51 -9.71
CA THR A 385 -4.37 -39.48 -10.71
C THR A 385 -3.84 -38.14 -10.18
N TYR A 386 -3.13 -37.39 -11.00
CA TYR A 386 -2.79 -36.02 -10.69
C TYR A 386 -3.47 -35.04 -11.64
N LYS A 387 -3.80 -33.85 -11.13
CA LYS A 387 -4.27 -32.71 -11.88
C LYS A 387 -3.36 -31.52 -11.60
N VAL A 388 -2.95 -30.84 -12.67
CA VAL A 388 -2.26 -29.54 -12.58
C VAL A 388 -3.28 -28.48 -13.02
N LEU A 389 -3.52 -27.50 -12.14
CA LEU A 389 -4.44 -26.41 -12.42
C LEU A 389 -3.65 -25.09 -12.49
N GLY A 390 -4.16 -24.16 -13.30
CA GLY A 390 -3.68 -22.77 -13.36
C GLY A 390 -4.86 -21.82 -13.20
N ASN A 391 -4.89 -21.05 -12.13
CA ASN A 391 -6.01 -20.17 -11.76
C ASN A 391 -7.36 -20.91 -11.70
N GLY A 392 -7.35 -22.19 -11.26
CA GLY A 392 -8.54 -23.03 -11.19
C GLY A 392 -8.86 -23.85 -12.46
N ASP A 393 -8.32 -23.48 -13.60
CA ASP A 393 -8.51 -24.24 -14.86
C ASP A 393 -7.55 -25.43 -14.92
N VAL A 394 -8.05 -26.58 -15.37
CA VAL A 394 -7.22 -27.79 -15.53
C VAL A 394 -6.30 -27.64 -16.74
N LEU A 395 -5.00 -27.56 -16.47
CA LEU A 395 -3.95 -27.50 -17.51
C LEU A 395 -3.51 -28.90 -17.97
N ALA A 396 -3.48 -29.86 -17.03
CA ALA A 396 -3.11 -31.25 -17.33
C ALA A 396 -3.74 -32.22 -16.33
N THR A 397 -3.99 -33.44 -16.81
CA THR A 397 -4.41 -34.58 -15.97
C THR A 397 -3.73 -35.83 -16.48
N SER A 398 -3.13 -36.61 -15.58
CA SER A 398 -2.54 -37.91 -15.92
C SER A 398 -2.42 -38.81 -14.67
N VAL A 399 -1.78 -39.94 -14.82
CA VAL A 399 -1.62 -40.95 -13.78
C VAL A 399 -0.13 -41.23 -13.57
N ALA A 400 0.29 -41.43 -12.32
CA ALA A 400 1.64 -41.84 -11.98
C ALA A 400 1.67 -42.67 -10.70
N ALA A 401 2.70 -43.48 -10.50
CA ALA A 401 2.84 -44.34 -9.34
C ALA A 401 3.19 -43.56 -8.06
N ALA A 402 2.71 -44.03 -6.93
CA ALA A 402 3.12 -43.50 -5.61
C ALA A 402 4.65 -43.54 -5.44
N GLY A 403 5.21 -42.52 -4.78
CA GLY A 403 6.63 -42.38 -4.52
C GLY A 403 7.48 -41.97 -5.75
N THR A 404 6.89 -41.52 -6.85
CA THR A 404 7.60 -41.12 -8.07
C THR A 404 7.67 -39.61 -8.25
N LYS A 405 8.69 -39.18 -9.01
CA LYS A 405 8.80 -37.79 -9.49
C LYS A 405 8.05 -37.62 -10.80
N VAL A 406 7.29 -36.55 -10.88
CA VAL A 406 6.55 -36.19 -12.08
C VAL A 406 7.13 -34.90 -12.67
N SER A 407 7.25 -34.88 -14.01
CA SER A 407 7.51 -33.67 -14.79
C SER A 407 6.39 -33.55 -15.82
N CYS A 408 5.46 -32.66 -15.56
CA CYS A 408 4.24 -32.50 -16.35
C CYS A 408 4.37 -31.30 -17.28
N PRO A 409 4.33 -31.48 -18.63
CA PRO A 409 4.30 -30.35 -19.54
C PRO A 409 2.93 -29.66 -19.47
N VAL A 410 2.94 -28.35 -19.39
CA VAL A 410 1.74 -27.51 -19.34
C VAL A 410 1.87 -26.32 -20.30
N THR A 411 0.74 -25.78 -20.72
CA THR A 411 0.67 -24.56 -21.51
C THR A 411 -0.39 -23.65 -20.94
N VAL A 412 -0.05 -22.39 -20.72
CA VAL A 412 -0.99 -21.36 -20.27
C VAL A 412 -1.43 -20.47 -21.43
N PRO A 413 -2.63 -19.87 -21.39
CA PRO A 413 -3.20 -19.16 -22.53
C PRO A 413 -2.56 -17.78 -22.80
N SER A 414 -1.97 -17.13 -21.80
CA SER A 414 -1.42 -15.79 -21.94
C SER A 414 -0.36 -15.51 -20.87
N SER A 415 0.44 -14.46 -21.08
CA SER A 415 1.34 -13.94 -20.05
C SER A 415 0.55 -13.33 -18.90
N ALA A 416 0.68 -13.90 -17.70
CA ALA A 416 -0.01 -13.44 -16.49
C ALA A 416 0.59 -14.07 -15.22
N ILE A 417 0.11 -13.62 -14.06
CA ILE A 417 0.31 -14.32 -12.79
C ILE A 417 -0.60 -15.54 -12.76
N TYR A 418 -0.02 -16.70 -12.48
CA TYR A 418 -0.72 -17.96 -12.29
C TYR A 418 -0.53 -18.49 -10.88
N LYS A 419 -1.63 -18.85 -10.24
CA LYS A 419 -1.62 -19.78 -9.12
C LYS A 419 -1.68 -21.18 -9.73
N LEU A 420 -0.53 -21.85 -9.74
CA LEU A 420 -0.44 -23.25 -10.17
C LEU A 420 -0.71 -24.13 -8.96
N GLU A 421 -1.64 -25.06 -9.08
CA GLU A 421 -2.01 -26.00 -8.03
C GLU A 421 -1.86 -27.43 -8.55
N VAL A 422 -1.38 -28.32 -7.69
CA VAL A 422 -1.34 -29.75 -7.97
C VAL A 422 -2.15 -30.48 -6.93
N VAL A 423 -3.03 -31.37 -7.36
CA VAL A 423 -3.82 -32.26 -6.51
C VAL A 423 -3.67 -33.70 -6.98
N LEU A 424 -3.52 -34.59 -6.03
CA LEU A 424 -3.50 -36.05 -6.26
C LEU A 424 -4.83 -36.64 -5.89
N SER A 425 -5.25 -37.70 -6.56
CA SER A 425 -6.52 -38.39 -6.28
C SER A 425 -6.35 -39.89 -6.38
N ASN A 426 -7.02 -40.63 -5.50
CA ASN A 426 -7.22 -42.06 -5.59
C ASN A 426 -8.74 -42.40 -5.48
N SER A 427 -9.09 -43.66 -5.29
CA SER A 427 -10.49 -44.09 -5.12
C SER A 427 -11.15 -43.59 -3.83
N VAL A 428 -10.39 -43.13 -2.85
CA VAL A 428 -10.88 -42.61 -1.56
C VAL A 428 -11.23 -41.13 -1.67
N GLY A 429 -10.34 -40.33 -2.33
CA GLY A 429 -10.56 -38.90 -2.44
C GLY A 429 -9.31 -38.16 -2.93
N ASP A 430 -9.41 -36.84 -2.87
CA ASP A 430 -8.35 -35.90 -3.25
C ASP A 430 -7.39 -35.65 -2.09
N SER A 431 -6.13 -35.43 -2.40
CA SER A 431 -5.09 -34.99 -1.46
C SER A 431 -5.28 -33.51 -1.08
N PRO A 432 -4.61 -33.04 -0.02
CA PRO A 432 -4.29 -31.63 0.12
C PRO A 432 -3.59 -31.13 -1.16
N LYS A 433 -3.86 -29.88 -1.56
CA LYS A 433 -3.23 -29.25 -2.71
C LYS A 433 -1.85 -28.74 -2.34
N SER A 434 -0.89 -28.81 -3.28
CA SER A 434 0.31 -27.99 -3.24
C SER A 434 0.20 -26.89 -4.29
N ASP A 435 0.54 -25.66 -3.94
CA ASP A 435 0.40 -24.53 -4.85
C ASP A 435 1.65 -23.63 -4.89
N MET A 436 1.76 -22.88 -5.98
CA MET A 436 2.81 -21.91 -6.23
C MET A 436 2.25 -20.78 -7.09
N THR A 437 2.54 -19.54 -6.69
CA THR A 437 2.19 -18.37 -7.50
C THR A 437 3.42 -17.90 -8.26
N VAL A 438 3.30 -17.79 -9.60
CA VAL A 438 4.40 -17.40 -10.48
C VAL A 438 3.86 -16.59 -11.66
N TYR A 439 4.64 -15.61 -12.13
CA TYR A 439 4.36 -14.96 -13.40
C TYR A 439 4.92 -15.79 -14.54
N ILE A 440 4.09 -16.14 -15.52
CA ILE A 440 4.47 -16.92 -16.70
C ILE A 440 4.37 -16.03 -17.93
N GLY A 441 5.40 -16.07 -18.78
CA GLY A 441 5.44 -15.33 -20.03
C GLY A 441 6.29 -14.07 -20.00
N LYS A 442 6.15 -13.24 -21.03
CA LYS A 442 6.83 -11.95 -21.16
C LYS A 442 6.18 -10.92 -20.26
N ASP A 443 6.99 -10.08 -19.59
CA ASP A 443 6.53 -9.12 -18.61
C ASP A 443 7.08 -7.71 -18.88
N SER A 444 6.43 -6.72 -18.31
CA SER A 444 6.74 -5.29 -18.42
C SER A 444 8.07 -4.97 -17.72
N PRO A 445 9.04 -4.33 -18.39
CA PRO A 445 10.27 -3.89 -17.72
C PRO A 445 10.00 -2.94 -16.54
N LEU A 446 10.80 -3.04 -15.50
CA LEU A 446 10.85 -2.02 -14.45
C LEU A 446 11.34 -0.69 -15.02
N ALA A 447 11.12 0.40 -14.29
CA ALA A 447 11.67 1.71 -14.64
C ALA A 447 13.20 1.69 -14.72
N VAL A 448 13.76 2.56 -15.55
CA VAL A 448 15.21 2.80 -15.57
C VAL A 448 15.66 3.45 -14.26
N ASN A 449 16.90 3.18 -13.86
CA ASN A 449 17.48 3.70 -12.63
C ASN A 449 18.55 4.76 -12.92
N ASN A 450 18.83 5.64 -11.94
CA ASN A 450 19.85 6.69 -12.04
C ASN A 450 19.69 7.58 -13.28
N LEU A 451 18.44 7.81 -13.68
CA LEU A 451 18.13 8.66 -14.81
C LEU A 451 18.49 10.12 -14.50
N LYS A 452 19.36 10.68 -15.30
CA LYS A 452 19.81 12.06 -15.15
C LYS A 452 20.00 12.72 -16.50
N VAL A 453 19.85 14.04 -16.52
CA VAL A 453 20.25 14.90 -17.64
C VAL A 453 21.32 15.88 -17.19
N VAL A 454 22.32 16.08 -18.05
CA VAL A 454 23.37 17.08 -17.90
C VAL A 454 23.41 17.92 -19.18
N ARG A 455 23.37 19.25 -19.01
CA ARG A 455 23.49 20.19 -20.15
C ARG A 455 24.92 20.70 -20.29
N THR A 456 25.47 20.60 -21.50
CA THR A 456 26.77 21.19 -21.86
C THR A 456 26.63 21.95 -23.19
N GLY A 457 26.73 23.26 -23.13
CA GLY A 457 26.37 24.11 -24.27
C GLY A 457 24.92 23.91 -24.68
N ASP A 458 24.69 23.54 -25.94
CA ASP A 458 23.35 23.32 -26.48
C ASP A 458 22.91 21.83 -26.44
N VAL A 459 23.72 20.96 -25.84
CA VAL A 459 23.48 19.51 -25.78
C VAL A 459 23.03 19.09 -24.40
N ASN A 460 21.87 18.46 -24.31
CA ASN A 460 21.38 17.74 -23.14
C ASN A 460 21.76 16.27 -23.27
N THR A 461 22.66 15.79 -22.41
CA THR A 461 23.04 14.38 -22.34
C THR A 461 22.19 13.70 -21.27
N VAL A 462 21.30 12.81 -21.67
CA VAL A 462 20.45 11.98 -20.82
C VAL A 462 21.11 10.63 -20.64
N SER A 463 21.24 10.16 -19.41
CA SER A 463 21.87 8.87 -19.11
C SER A 463 21.12 8.14 -18.00
N TRP A 464 21.12 6.81 -18.07
CA TRP A 464 20.44 5.95 -17.09
C TRP A 464 21.09 4.57 -16.98
N ASN A 465 20.65 3.81 -15.99
CA ASN A 465 20.93 2.39 -15.91
C ASN A 465 19.70 1.61 -16.41
N SER A 466 19.94 0.63 -17.27
CA SER A 466 18.89 -0.26 -17.78
C SER A 466 18.22 -1.05 -16.65
N PRO A 467 16.90 -1.32 -16.73
CA PRO A 467 16.25 -2.21 -15.78
C PRO A 467 16.84 -3.62 -15.84
N THR A 468 16.99 -4.24 -14.67
CA THR A 468 17.50 -5.61 -14.53
C THR A 468 16.40 -6.64 -14.23
N GLY A 469 15.15 -6.20 -14.18
CA GLY A 469 13.99 -7.03 -13.87
C GLY A 469 12.71 -6.48 -14.46
N THR A 470 11.63 -7.19 -14.20
CA THR A 470 10.29 -6.90 -14.67
C THR A 470 9.34 -6.66 -13.50
N LYS A 471 8.18 -6.12 -13.79
CA LYS A 471 7.18 -5.70 -12.80
C LYS A 471 6.66 -6.85 -11.91
N ASN A 472 6.51 -8.04 -12.49
CA ASN A 472 5.93 -9.20 -11.82
C ASN A 472 6.90 -10.38 -11.73
N GLY A 473 8.18 -10.19 -12.09
CA GLY A 473 9.20 -11.25 -12.09
C GLY A 473 9.14 -12.18 -13.30
N GLY A 474 8.41 -11.80 -14.36
CA GLY A 474 8.35 -12.53 -15.62
C GLY A 474 9.59 -12.32 -16.51
N TYR A 475 9.53 -12.82 -17.71
CA TYR A 475 10.64 -12.79 -18.64
C TYR A 475 10.79 -11.44 -19.36
N MET A 476 12.03 -11.00 -19.51
CA MET A 476 12.45 -9.89 -20.34
C MET A 476 13.74 -10.28 -21.09
N ASN A 477 13.78 -10.12 -22.41
CA ASN A 477 15.03 -10.27 -23.17
C ASN A 477 15.84 -8.97 -23.07
N VAL A 478 16.92 -9.00 -22.30
CA VAL A 478 17.75 -7.81 -22.05
C VAL A 478 18.36 -7.24 -23.34
N ASP A 479 18.69 -8.08 -24.31
CA ASP A 479 19.30 -7.67 -25.59
C ASP A 479 18.32 -6.92 -26.50
N ASP A 480 17.02 -7.15 -26.32
CA ASP A 480 15.95 -6.49 -27.08
C ASP A 480 15.32 -5.31 -26.33
N LEU A 481 15.93 -4.89 -25.22
CA LEU A 481 15.46 -3.73 -24.48
C LEU A 481 15.64 -2.46 -25.29
N ARG A 482 14.61 -1.64 -25.39
CA ARG A 482 14.59 -0.37 -26.11
C ARG A 482 13.94 0.71 -25.25
N TYR A 483 14.15 1.97 -25.65
CA TYR A 483 13.69 3.11 -24.89
C TYR A 483 12.93 4.11 -25.77
N LYS A 484 11.81 4.59 -25.25
CA LYS A 484 11.08 5.76 -25.71
C LYS A 484 11.50 6.93 -24.81
N ILE A 485 11.89 8.06 -25.42
CA ILE A 485 12.37 9.23 -24.71
C ILE A 485 11.50 10.42 -25.09
N VAL A 486 10.89 11.05 -24.09
CA VAL A 486 10.03 12.22 -24.26
C VAL A 486 10.65 13.39 -23.49
N ARG A 487 10.83 14.52 -24.15
CA ARG A 487 11.25 15.76 -23.53
C ARG A 487 10.03 16.51 -22.98
N MET A 488 10.16 17.02 -21.80
CA MET A 488 9.12 17.77 -21.08
C MET A 488 9.65 19.16 -20.71
N PRO A 489 8.81 20.20 -20.62
CA PRO A 489 7.34 20.17 -20.63
C PRO A 489 6.71 20.24 -22.02
N ASP A 490 7.49 20.37 -23.11
CA ASP A 490 6.98 20.52 -24.48
C ASP A 490 6.38 19.24 -25.07
N ASN A 491 6.50 18.12 -24.34
CA ASN A 491 5.95 16.80 -24.68
C ASN A 491 6.42 16.29 -26.06
N VAL A 492 7.67 16.59 -26.41
CA VAL A 492 8.27 16.15 -27.70
C VAL A 492 8.90 14.78 -27.51
N GLN A 493 8.45 13.80 -28.29
CA GLN A 493 9.12 12.51 -28.37
C GLN A 493 10.41 12.67 -29.18
N VAL A 494 11.56 12.67 -28.49
CA VAL A 494 12.88 12.90 -29.08
C VAL A 494 13.55 11.64 -29.55
N ALA A 495 13.15 10.48 -29.01
CA ALA A 495 13.59 9.17 -29.50
C ALA A 495 12.51 8.11 -29.31
N THR A 496 12.51 7.15 -30.22
CA THR A 496 11.79 5.88 -30.13
C THR A 496 12.72 4.77 -30.58
N ASN A 497 12.55 3.57 -30.05
CA ASN A 497 13.40 2.40 -30.36
C ASN A 497 14.91 2.64 -30.12
N HIS A 498 15.25 3.49 -29.14
CA HIS A 498 16.63 3.75 -28.77
C HIS A 498 17.21 2.57 -27.98
N ALA A 499 18.43 2.14 -28.34
CA ALA A 499 19.03 0.91 -27.75
C ALA A 499 19.97 1.20 -26.58
N ASP A 500 20.67 2.34 -26.63
CA ASP A 500 21.69 2.67 -25.65
C ASP A 500 21.11 3.29 -24.37
N SER A 501 21.87 3.27 -23.30
CA SER A 501 21.52 3.89 -22.01
C SER A 501 21.98 5.36 -21.91
N VAL A 502 22.37 5.96 -23.03
CA VAL A 502 22.75 7.37 -23.14
C VAL A 502 22.13 7.95 -24.41
N PHE A 503 21.52 9.12 -24.29
CA PHE A 503 20.92 9.85 -25.41
C PHE A 503 21.34 11.32 -25.37
N SER A 504 21.61 11.91 -26.52
CA SER A 504 21.97 13.32 -26.65
C SER A 504 20.90 14.06 -27.44
N ASP A 505 20.33 15.10 -26.84
CA ASP A 505 19.37 16.00 -27.46
C ASP A 505 19.98 17.39 -27.58
N THR A 506 20.15 17.85 -28.84
CA THR A 506 20.68 19.18 -29.14
C THR A 506 19.53 20.10 -29.44
N PHE A 507 19.25 20.99 -28.49
CA PHE A 507 18.15 21.93 -28.68
C PHE A 507 18.35 23.23 -27.88
N THR A 508 17.80 24.32 -28.39
CA THR A 508 17.80 25.65 -27.77
C THR A 508 16.42 26.27 -27.86
N THR A 509 16.14 27.23 -26.98
CA THR A 509 14.93 28.07 -27.02
C THR A 509 15.29 29.48 -26.56
N GLU A 510 14.57 30.49 -27.02
CA GLU A 510 14.75 31.86 -26.57
C GLU A 510 14.22 32.08 -25.16
N GLU A 511 13.10 31.44 -24.84
CA GLU A 511 12.49 31.52 -23.52
C GLU A 511 13.16 30.53 -22.56
N LEU A 512 13.60 31.02 -21.41
CA LEU A 512 14.21 30.21 -20.38
C LEU A 512 13.15 29.34 -19.69
N ALA A 513 13.32 28.04 -19.77
CA ALA A 513 12.47 27.06 -19.08
C ALA A 513 13.27 25.87 -18.57
N LEU A 514 12.71 25.17 -17.60
CA LEU A 514 13.26 23.89 -17.13
C LEU A 514 12.72 22.74 -18.00
N TYR A 515 13.67 21.95 -18.50
CA TYR A 515 13.37 20.75 -19.27
C TYR A 515 13.87 19.51 -18.53
N TYR A 516 13.11 18.44 -18.64
CA TYR A 516 13.47 17.13 -18.15
C TYR A 516 13.04 16.06 -19.16
N TYR A 517 13.52 14.83 -18.95
CA TYR A 517 13.26 13.74 -19.87
C TYR A 517 12.54 12.60 -19.15
N VAL A 518 11.51 12.07 -19.81
CA VAL A 518 10.84 10.84 -19.39
C VAL A 518 11.35 9.71 -20.27
N VAL A 519 11.92 8.70 -19.65
CA VAL A 519 12.43 7.50 -20.32
C VAL A 519 11.55 6.33 -19.95
N THR A 520 10.95 5.71 -20.97
CA THR A 520 10.12 4.52 -20.82
C THR A 520 10.83 3.35 -21.50
N PRO A 521 11.25 2.33 -20.75
CA PRO A 521 11.80 1.11 -21.35
C PRO A 521 10.65 0.29 -21.97
N TYR A 522 10.95 -0.44 -23.01
CA TYR A 522 10.03 -1.46 -23.55
C TYR A 522 10.80 -2.63 -24.13
N ASN A 523 10.16 -3.79 -24.12
CA ASN A 523 10.70 -5.04 -24.56
C ASN A 523 9.63 -5.81 -25.33
N ASP A 524 9.93 -6.23 -26.56
CA ASP A 524 8.96 -6.92 -27.43
C ASP A 524 7.59 -6.21 -27.56
N GLY A 525 7.59 -4.88 -27.56
CA GLY A 525 6.36 -4.07 -27.65
C GLY A 525 5.60 -3.89 -26.34
N ILE A 526 6.08 -4.49 -25.24
CA ILE A 526 5.51 -4.30 -23.90
C ILE A 526 6.20 -3.09 -23.25
N GLU A 527 5.44 -2.02 -23.00
CA GLU A 527 5.95 -0.84 -22.31
C GLU A 527 6.16 -1.13 -20.82
N GLY A 528 7.30 -0.64 -20.29
CA GLY A 528 7.65 -0.67 -18.89
C GLY A 528 7.20 0.58 -18.15
N GLU A 529 7.66 0.72 -16.91
CA GLU A 529 7.37 1.87 -16.08
C GLU A 529 8.23 3.07 -16.49
N PRO A 530 7.65 4.28 -16.68
CA PRO A 530 8.41 5.46 -17.02
C PRO A 530 9.19 6.00 -15.82
N ALA A 531 10.36 6.58 -16.07
CA ALA A 531 11.11 7.36 -15.09
C ALA A 531 11.35 8.78 -15.60
N SER A 532 11.48 9.73 -14.67
CA SER A 532 11.79 11.14 -14.99
C SER A 532 13.18 11.51 -14.52
N SER A 533 13.91 12.29 -15.32
CA SER A 533 15.21 12.84 -14.94
C SER A 533 15.07 14.06 -14.01
N ASN A 534 16.18 14.53 -13.48
CA ASN A 534 16.31 15.91 -13.01
C ASN A 534 16.01 16.89 -14.14
N SER A 535 15.82 18.16 -13.80
CA SER A 535 15.62 19.24 -14.77
C SER A 535 16.92 19.98 -15.08
N VAL A 536 17.01 20.53 -16.29
CA VAL A 536 18.06 21.46 -16.72
C VAL A 536 17.44 22.71 -17.32
N SER A 537 18.07 23.86 -17.09
CA SER A 537 17.64 25.13 -17.70
C SER A 537 18.06 25.18 -19.16
N VAL A 538 17.11 25.47 -20.05
CA VAL A 538 17.35 25.70 -21.49
C VAL A 538 16.74 27.03 -21.87
N GLY A 539 17.45 27.80 -22.65
CA GLY A 539 17.08 29.14 -23.07
C GLY A 539 18.11 30.19 -22.63
N ASP A 540 17.83 31.46 -22.98
CA ASP A 540 18.73 32.54 -22.65
C ASP A 540 18.81 32.79 -21.14
N ALA A 541 20.03 32.91 -20.63
CA ALA A 541 20.25 33.25 -19.22
C ALA A 541 19.65 34.62 -18.88
N LEU A 542 19.01 34.73 -17.72
CA LEU A 542 18.36 35.94 -17.25
C LEU A 542 19.36 37.08 -17.04
N LEU A 543 18.92 38.28 -17.34
CA LEU A 543 19.75 39.49 -17.17
C LEU A 543 19.52 40.10 -15.80
N PRO A 544 20.59 40.52 -15.11
CA PRO A 544 20.45 41.31 -13.88
C PRO A 544 19.78 42.70 -14.16
N PRO A 545 18.99 43.25 -13.20
CA PRO A 545 18.66 42.67 -11.88
C PRO A 545 17.61 41.58 -11.99
N TYR A 546 17.80 40.51 -11.21
CA TYR A 546 16.85 39.41 -11.05
C TYR A 546 16.38 39.35 -9.58
N SER A 547 15.10 39.13 -9.36
CA SER A 547 14.52 39.02 -8.05
C SER A 547 13.46 37.90 -8.02
N GLN A 548 13.43 37.12 -6.95
CA GLN A 548 12.40 36.12 -6.68
C GLN A 548 11.98 36.21 -5.21
N ASP A 549 10.71 36.46 -4.98
CA ASP A 549 10.13 36.65 -3.64
C ASP A 549 9.41 35.40 -3.09
N PHE A 550 9.24 34.38 -3.94
CA PHE A 550 8.54 33.12 -3.62
C PHE A 550 7.08 33.27 -3.16
N THR A 551 6.42 34.38 -3.45
CA THR A 551 5.00 34.57 -3.10
C THR A 551 4.08 33.66 -3.89
N GLU A 552 4.44 33.33 -5.12
CA GLU A 552 3.66 32.48 -5.99
C GLU A 552 4.03 31.00 -5.86
N LYS A 553 3.01 30.14 -5.92
CA LYS A 553 3.21 28.67 -5.81
C LYS A 553 4.20 28.10 -6.84
N ASN A 554 4.27 28.71 -8.02
CA ASN A 554 5.15 28.27 -9.11
C ASN A 554 6.53 28.96 -9.08
N SER A 555 6.87 29.67 -8.03
CA SER A 555 8.13 30.45 -7.89
C SER A 555 9.39 29.59 -8.03
N LEU A 556 9.30 28.30 -7.68
CA LEU A 556 10.39 27.35 -7.90
C LEU A 556 10.51 26.83 -9.34
N GLY A 557 9.61 27.22 -10.24
CA GLY A 557 9.52 26.64 -11.59
C GLY A 557 10.74 26.83 -12.49
N LEU A 558 11.67 27.75 -12.15
CA LEU A 558 12.95 27.94 -12.86
C LEU A 558 14.17 27.55 -12.00
N PHE A 559 13.96 27.14 -10.75
CA PHE A 559 15.03 26.70 -9.86
C PHE A 559 15.28 25.20 -10.00
N THR A 560 16.55 24.82 -9.92
CA THR A 560 16.92 23.40 -9.81
C THR A 560 17.06 23.03 -8.36
N VAL A 561 16.34 22.01 -7.92
CA VAL A 561 16.43 21.44 -6.58
C VAL A 561 17.15 20.11 -6.68
N VAL A 562 18.18 19.89 -5.87
CA VAL A 562 18.95 18.65 -5.83
C VAL A 562 18.97 18.12 -4.41
N ASP A 563 18.52 16.91 -4.21
CA ASP A 563 18.61 16.12 -2.97
C ASP A 563 19.75 15.13 -3.18
N VAL A 564 20.94 15.45 -2.63
CA VAL A 564 22.17 14.68 -2.87
C VAL A 564 22.17 13.38 -2.09
N ASN A 565 21.65 13.40 -0.88
CA ASN A 565 21.60 12.23 0.01
C ASN A 565 20.39 11.32 -0.24
N ASN A 566 19.47 11.70 -1.14
CA ASN A 566 18.27 10.97 -1.57
C ASN A 566 17.35 10.55 -0.41
N ASP A 567 17.21 11.42 0.57
CA ASP A 567 16.37 11.13 1.74
C ASP A 567 14.93 11.65 1.62
N ASN A 568 14.58 12.22 0.46
CA ASN A 568 13.29 12.81 0.13
C ASN A 568 12.90 14.02 1.02
N LYS A 569 13.90 14.66 1.66
CA LYS A 569 13.74 15.93 2.35
C LYS A 569 14.59 16.96 1.64
N THR A 570 13.94 17.88 0.96
CA THR A 570 14.63 18.89 0.17
C THR A 570 13.83 20.20 0.15
N TRP A 571 14.29 21.17 -0.61
CA TRP A 571 13.67 22.48 -0.75
C TRP A 571 12.29 22.39 -1.40
N THR A 572 11.30 22.96 -0.75
CA THR A 572 9.92 22.96 -1.23
C THR A 572 9.27 24.32 -1.04
N TYR A 573 8.29 24.63 -1.90
CA TYR A 573 7.44 25.81 -1.69
C TYR A 573 6.51 25.60 -0.47
N SER A 574 6.43 26.60 0.40
CA SER A 574 5.57 26.60 1.56
C SER A 574 5.07 28.00 1.89
N ASN A 575 3.81 28.29 1.58
CA ASN A 575 3.09 29.51 2.00
C ASN A 575 3.88 30.83 1.77
N GLY A 576 4.31 31.10 0.53
CA GLY A 576 5.01 32.32 0.20
C GLY A 576 6.50 32.33 0.55
N THR A 577 7.07 31.15 0.81
CA THR A 577 8.50 30.96 1.06
C THR A 577 9.00 29.69 0.38
N VAL A 578 10.29 29.57 0.21
CA VAL A 578 10.94 28.29 -0.06
C VAL A 578 11.51 27.75 1.25
N ARG A 579 11.24 26.51 1.54
CA ARG A 579 11.56 25.88 2.83
C ARG A 579 12.32 24.56 2.63
N TYR A 580 13.36 24.37 3.42
CA TYR A 580 13.94 23.07 3.70
C TYR A 580 13.36 22.51 5.01
N ALA A 581 12.99 21.23 5.03
CA ALA A 581 12.51 20.55 6.23
C ALA A 581 13.52 19.48 6.66
N TYR A 582 14.04 19.57 7.88
CA TYR A 582 15.04 18.65 8.41
C TYR A 582 14.59 17.17 8.34
N HIS A 583 15.55 16.27 8.21
CA HIS A 583 15.37 14.84 8.37
C HIS A 583 15.87 14.38 9.75
N MET A 584 15.12 13.45 10.40
CA MET A 584 15.43 13.04 11.78
C MET A 584 16.72 12.24 11.94
N LYS A 585 17.25 11.64 10.87
CA LYS A 585 18.41 10.74 10.91
C LYS A 585 19.56 11.16 10.00
N ASN A 586 19.27 11.95 8.97
CA ASN A 586 20.27 12.34 7.97
C ASN A 586 20.60 13.81 8.10
N ASN A 587 21.86 14.15 7.85
CA ASN A 587 22.27 15.53 7.66
C ASN A 587 21.72 16.04 6.34
N ALA A 588 21.40 17.32 6.28
CA ALA A 588 21.02 17.96 5.04
C ALA A 588 22.22 18.01 4.06
N ASP A 589 21.97 17.67 2.81
CA ASP A 589 22.88 17.88 1.69
C ASP A 589 22.02 18.16 0.45
N ASP A 590 21.43 19.37 0.46
CA ASP A 590 20.38 19.79 -0.44
C ASP A 590 20.67 21.14 -1.06
N TRP A 591 20.50 21.22 -2.37
CA TRP A 591 20.79 22.41 -3.14
C TRP A 591 19.54 23.06 -3.70
N LEU A 592 19.49 24.39 -3.57
CA LEU A 592 18.54 25.25 -4.28
C LEU A 592 19.33 26.11 -5.27
N ILE A 593 19.29 25.79 -6.54
CA ILE A 593 20.08 26.44 -7.57
C ILE A 593 19.19 27.40 -8.37
N THR A 594 19.61 28.65 -8.46
CA THR A 594 18.89 29.68 -9.22
C THR A 594 18.87 29.37 -10.72
N PRO A 595 17.95 29.97 -11.51
CA PRO A 595 18.12 30.01 -12.95
C PRO A 595 19.44 30.66 -13.34
N PRO A 596 19.98 30.36 -14.55
CA PRO A 596 21.25 30.92 -15.02
C PRO A 596 21.14 32.42 -15.21
N LEU A 597 22.20 33.15 -14.84
CA LEU A 597 22.27 34.58 -14.90
C LEU A 597 23.45 35.03 -15.76
N LYS A 598 23.18 35.93 -16.68
CA LYS A 598 24.20 36.46 -17.59
C LYS A 598 24.94 37.65 -16.98
N LEU A 599 26.02 37.33 -16.26
CA LEU A 599 26.90 38.34 -15.68
C LEU A 599 27.91 38.88 -16.71
N LYS A 600 28.22 40.15 -16.61
CA LYS A 600 29.21 40.80 -17.49
C LYS A 600 30.50 41.04 -16.72
N LYS A 601 31.64 40.69 -17.33
CA LYS A 601 32.95 40.97 -16.78
C LYS A 601 33.15 42.48 -16.55
N GLY A 602 33.74 42.85 -15.40
CA GLY A 602 34.01 44.26 -15.06
C GLY A 602 32.84 44.96 -14.38
N TYR A 603 31.77 44.29 -14.08
CA TYR A 603 30.67 44.80 -13.25
C TYR A 603 30.71 44.16 -11.89
N MET A 604 30.33 44.94 -10.89
CA MET A 604 30.11 44.42 -9.54
C MET A 604 28.63 44.09 -9.37
N TYR A 605 28.34 42.92 -8.79
CA TYR A 605 27.00 42.47 -8.51
C TYR A 605 26.83 42.25 -7.01
N GLU A 606 25.68 42.63 -6.51
CA GLU A 606 25.28 42.40 -5.11
C GLU A 606 24.27 41.28 -5.08
N PHE A 607 24.48 40.34 -4.19
CA PHE A 607 23.58 39.24 -3.89
C PHE A 607 22.95 39.46 -2.51
N SER A 608 21.64 39.37 -2.38
CA SER A 608 20.93 39.50 -1.12
C SER A 608 19.76 38.53 -1.02
N PHE A 609 19.43 38.09 0.17
CA PHE A 609 18.31 37.21 0.46
C PHE A 609 17.81 37.40 1.89
N ASP A 610 16.54 37.07 2.12
CA ASP A 610 15.94 37.00 3.43
C ASP A 610 15.81 35.53 3.83
N THR A 611 16.21 35.19 5.06
CA THR A 611 16.08 33.84 5.62
C THR A 611 15.62 33.88 7.06
N TYR A 612 14.98 32.82 7.51
CA TYR A 612 14.63 32.62 8.90
C TYR A 612 14.62 31.14 9.29
N VAL A 613 14.81 30.86 10.57
CA VAL A 613 14.65 29.54 11.17
C VAL A 613 13.35 29.49 11.97
N LEU A 614 12.63 28.37 11.93
CA LEU A 614 11.34 28.23 12.60
C LEU A 614 11.45 28.20 14.13
N SER A 615 12.63 27.94 14.68
CA SER A 615 12.86 27.83 16.12
C SER A 615 14.21 28.41 16.49
N ALA A 616 14.22 29.35 17.40
CA ALA A 616 15.46 29.89 17.97
C ALA A 616 16.29 28.87 18.80
N ARG A 617 15.76 27.67 19.00
CA ARG A 617 16.42 26.55 19.67
C ARG A 617 17.13 25.59 18.73
N SER A 618 16.95 25.78 17.42
CA SER A 618 17.55 24.94 16.39
C SER A 618 18.52 25.79 15.59
N GLU A 619 19.78 25.41 15.59
CA GLU A 619 20.81 26.03 14.76
C GLU A 619 20.75 25.40 13.37
N GLU A 620 20.67 26.23 12.34
CA GLU A 620 20.73 25.81 10.95
C GLU A 620 21.96 26.40 10.27
N LYS A 621 22.56 25.67 9.36
CA LYS A 621 23.77 26.11 8.66
C LYS A 621 23.53 26.20 7.16
N MET A 622 24.15 27.19 6.54
CA MET A 622 23.99 27.49 5.14
C MET A 622 25.24 28.12 4.56
N GLU A 623 25.64 27.70 3.38
CA GLU A 623 26.66 28.34 2.56
C GLU A 623 26.10 28.72 1.19
N ILE A 624 26.79 29.61 0.49
CA ILE A 624 26.39 30.07 -0.85
C ILE A 624 27.56 29.93 -1.80
N LYS A 625 27.28 29.26 -2.94
CA LYS A 625 28.27 29.04 -4.00
C LYS A 625 27.77 29.48 -5.35
N MET A 626 28.69 29.80 -6.22
CA MET A 626 28.46 30.11 -7.62
C MET A 626 29.16 29.07 -8.50
N GLY A 627 28.53 28.76 -9.64
CA GLY A 627 29.08 27.84 -10.62
C GLY A 627 28.66 28.19 -12.05
N THR A 628 29.18 27.45 -12.99
CA THR A 628 28.92 27.65 -14.43
C THR A 628 27.87 26.70 -15.00
N ALA A 629 27.34 25.79 -14.19
CA ALA A 629 26.26 24.87 -14.53
C ALA A 629 25.40 24.57 -13.30
N ALA A 630 24.16 24.14 -13.51
CA ALA A 630 23.21 23.80 -12.44
C ALA A 630 23.45 22.39 -11.89
N THR A 631 24.69 22.07 -11.52
CA THR A 631 25.09 20.82 -10.85
C THR A 631 25.92 21.10 -9.61
N VAL A 632 25.89 20.19 -8.65
CA VAL A 632 26.63 20.32 -7.39
C VAL A 632 28.13 20.49 -7.63
N GLU A 633 28.70 19.71 -8.54
CA GLU A 633 30.12 19.71 -8.88
C GLU A 633 30.58 21.03 -9.53
N ALA A 634 29.67 21.68 -10.25
CA ALA A 634 29.98 22.97 -10.90
C ALA A 634 29.95 24.15 -9.93
N MET A 635 29.33 24.01 -8.76
CA MET A 635 29.19 25.03 -7.72
C MET A 635 30.44 25.09 -6.84
N ASN A 636 31.55 25.58 -7.41
CA ASN A 636 32.88 25.50 -6.79
C ASN A 636 33.45 26.84 -6.30
N THR A 637 32.77 27.97 -6.56
CA THR A 637 33.19 29.28 -6.09
C THR A 637 32.34 29.70 -4.91
N VAL A 638 32.96 29.82 -3.72
CA VAL A 638 32.26 30.26 -2.52
C VAL A 638 31.98 31.76 -2.60
N ILE A 639 30.71 32.15 -2.43
CA ILE A 639 30.27 33.55 -2.32
C ILE A 639 30.08 33.90 -0.86
N MET A 640 29.52 32.99 -0.06
CA MET A 640 29.36 33.13 1.37
C MET A 640 29.77 31.82 2.04
N GLU A 641 30.73 31.91 2.94
CA GLU A 641 31.14 30.78 3.78
C GLU A 641 29.99 30.29 4.65
N GLU A 642 30.06 29.02 5.11
CA GLU A 642 29.05 28.44 5.99
C GLU A 642 28.78 29.35 7.19
N ARG A 643 27.53 29.74 7.35
CA ARG A 643 27.04 30.55 8.48
C ARG A 643 25.98 29.79 9.25
N THR A 644 25.98 29.99 10.56
CA THR A 644 24.96 29.44 11.46
C THR A 644 23.86 30.47 11.70
N TYR A 645 22.61 30.02 11.53
CA TYR A 645 21.41 30.83 11.70
C TYR A 645 20.65 30.35 12.95
N THR A 646 20.42 31.28 13.90
CA THR A 646 19.75 31.01 15.19
C THR A 646 18.57 31.94 15.43
N CYS A 647 18.31 32.87 14.53
CA CYS A 647 17.34 33.95 14.70
C CYS A 647 16.04 33.68 13.91
N LEU A 648 14.92 34.17 14.43
CA LEU A 648 13.62 34.02 13.80
C LEU A 648 13.45 34.78 12.47
N LEU A 649 14.27 35.79 12.25
CA LEU A 649 14.34 36.52 10.97
C LEU A 649 15.77 37.08 10.78
N TYR A 650 16.35 36.78 9.63
CA TYR A 650 17.62 37.32 9.16
C TYR A 650 17.40 38.01 7.83
N THR A 651 17.77 39.28 7.73
CA THR A 651 17.99 39.95 6.46
C THR A 651 19.50 39.98 6.25
N SER A 652 20.02 39.21 5.32
CA SER A 652 21.43 39.21 4.98
C SER A 652 21.65 40.14 3.80
N ASP A 653 22.39 41.23 4.06
CA ASP A 653 22.95 42.04 2.99
C ASP A 653 24.39 41.54 2.74
N ALA A 654 24.61 40.90 1.61
CA ALA A 654 25.94 40.42 1.21
C ALA A 654 26.86 41.56 0.73
N ALA A 655 26.65 42.76 1.22
CA ALA A 655 27.47 43.94 0.88
C ALA A 655 28.97 43.77 1.20
N ASP A 656 29.34 42.80 2.05
CA ASP A 656 30.74 42.50 2.38
C ASP A 656 31.38 41.46 1.43
N ASP A 657 30.58 40.68 0.67
CA ASP A 657 31.08 39.67 -0.26
C ASP A 657 30.92 40.14 -1.72
N ARG A 658 31.88 40.88 -2.20
CA ARG A 658 31.87 41.50 -3.56
C ARG A 658 32.37 40.51 -4.59
N ILE A 659 31.51 40.16 -5.58
CA ILE A 659 31.89 39.36 -6.72
C ILE A 659 32.48 40.29 -7.78
N SER A 660 33.76 40.15 -8.11
CA SER A 660 34.48 40.94 -9.12
C SER A 660 34.65 40.18 -10.43
#